data_71473c47d434a9a3e047f890b9916f52
#
_entry.id   71473c47d434a9a3e047f890b9916f52
#
_cell.length_a   1.000
_cell.length_b   1.000
_cell.length_c   1.000
_cell.angle_alpha   90.00
_cell.angle_beta   90.00
_cell.angle_gamma   90.00
#
_symmetry.space_group_name_H-M   'P 1'
#
loop_
_entity.id
_entity.type
_entity.pdbx_description
1 polymer ?
#
loop_
_entity_poly.entity_id
_entity_poly.type
_entity_poly.pdbx_seq_one_letter_code
_entity_poly.pdbx_strand_id
1 'polypeptide(L)'
;MLKSTLLLASTAFVAAQSSSSSEPCAVAASLLDESSYIPAQAAFECLDSVPVDVQGNTQLIDELKQIWQFQSEIVWLKNPGKDWEFGSLDIEAELDNIKGNLGSFSSEYAVQLAIQNVTIRTGNFHFNYRPDILQVFDFRRGFNVASISSDGKTLPKLYVADDVAALAENSSDISEISEINGMKPYDFLLSTSWAQYIDSDGLLNNMLAKGDTDNLGDFMSQNKYGGNSTDVTWGNGSTSSLPNLASTDYSFSSVFDGASFFDRFCTGEISGALSLSANTKSGSATDEAAAPGPATRIPAGINHLVSPGAPGPVPIIPTDIYHTRNKRQDITSSYASAVAKDTSGVVAGYFLNGEGYEDVAVLKIISFSNPGSLDETEFNNEFQATIQIFLSKCLSENKKKLIIDLRENGGGNTNLLLDAFMQLFPEMEPFSGQRYRATDAFTKIGDAINEIRGDTAKARLYRTFTKEPIEESYIYRYWSWWHFRTAEGKAFSGWDQFNGPLELNDDKFTATMRYDVSIPLSPDQAVVPFKVTITNTDNHPQYTDEVSILPEGFRFVNGTRPTVFNASNVVMYTDALCGSSCASFHEELKNLAGVHAVTVGGRPTNTPIQTVTGSKGGEVTPLLYWQMYAEIALNMSSEFSLSAYSESDATLSGIANVPQILNRAGDGSSRLQSQDQVRKGDASATPLQYIYEASDCKIFYTADSYADPDAAWKQAWDAFQDDTKCVEGSTKHASSLSGGFKAYGPGELKAEDQPTEGANGGGSGSGSGNGNQVEGVASGLRVSGAVVGAIAMVLSAVMI
;
A
#
# COMPACT_ATOMS: atom_id res chain seq x y z
N MET A 1 -3.40 28.68 -34.59
CA MET A 1 -2.55 27.98 -35.59
C MET A 1 -1.13 27.98 -35.10
N LEU A 2 -0.77 27.10 -34.21
CA LEU A 2 0.61 26.74 -33.94
C LEU A 2 0.72 25.24 -34.30
N LYS A 3 1.41 24.97 -35.37
CA LYS A 3 1.82 23.62 -35.77
C LYS A 3 2.90 23.18 -34.81
N SER A 4 2.62 22.28 -33.91
CA SER A 4 3.64 21.52 -33.17
C SER A 4 4.25 20.54 -34.16
N THR A 5 5.36 20.92 -34.75
CA THR A 5 6.17 20.04 -35.57
C THR A 5 6.98 19.16 -34.61
N LEU A 6 6.58 17.92 -34.45
CA LEU A 6 7.42 16.90 -33.85
C LEU A 6 8.66 16.79 -34.77
N LEU A 7 9.79 17.34 -34.32
CA LEU A 7 11.06 17.10 -34.96
C LEU A 7 11.48 15.66 -34.61
N LEU A 8 11.18 14.73 -35.51
CA LEU A 8 11.83 13.43 -35.59
C LEU A 8 13.32 13.68 -35.93
N ALA A 9 14.14 13.79 -34.91
CA ALA A 9 15.57 13.64 -35.05
C ALA A 9 15.87 12.16 -35.28
N SER A 10 15.75 11.73 -36.56
CA SER A 10 16.30 10.47 -37.01
C SER A 10 17.84 10.63 -37.06
N THR A 11 18.53 10.49 -35.93
CA THR A 11 19.93 10.18 -35.89
C THR A 11 20.11 8.76 -36.38
N ALA A 12 20.58 8.60 -37.61
CA ALA A 12 21.03 7.32 -38.09
C ALA A 12 22.16 6.84 -37.21
N PHE A 13 21.89 5.91 -36.33
CA PHE A 13 22.91 5.12 -35.65
C PHE A 13 23.55 4.21 -36.70
N VAL A 14 24.69 4.62 -37.21
CA VAL A 14 25.57 3.76 -38.00
C VAL A 14 26.09 2.70 -37.03
N ALA A 15 25.63 1.48 -37.20
CA ALA A 15 26.19 0.32 -36.54
C ALA A 15 27.65 0.15 -36.98
N ALA A 16 28.58 0.63 -36.19
CA ALA A 16 29.98 0.27 -36.32
C ALA A 16 30.12 -1.15 -35.76
N GLN A 17 30.05 -2.15 -36.64
CA GLN A 17 30.54 -3.48 -36.35
C GLN A 17 32.04 -3.43 -36.27
N SER A 18 32.60 -3.20 -35.10
CA SER A 18 33.95 -3.59 -34.75
C SER A 18 33.85 -4.76 -33.76
N SER A 19 34.29 -5.93 -34.17
CA SER A 19 34.42 -7.13 -33.37
C SER A 19 35.57 -7.01 -32.37
N SER A 20 35.35 -6.26 -31.30
CA SER A 20 35.94 -6.48 -30.00
C SER A 20 34.74 -6.78 -29.09
N SER A 21 34.72 -7.90 -28.40
CA SER A 21 33.71 -8.19 -27.39
C SER A 21 33.89 -7.20 -26.24
N SER A 22 33.27 -6.02 -26.37
CA SER A 22 33.20 -5.08 -25.26
C SER A 22 32.25 -5.66 -24.24
N GLU A 23 32.69 -5.73 -22.99
CA GLU A 23 31.90 -6.18 -21.85
C GLU A 23 30.57 -5.40 -21.80
N PRO A 24 29.41 -6.05 -21.65
CA PRO A 24 28.11 -5.40 -21.75
C PRO A 24 27.94 -4.22 -20.77
N CYS A 25 28.45 -4.35 -19.54
CA CYS A 25 28.38 -3.27 -18.57
C CYS A 25 29.31 -2.09 -18.89
N ALA A 26 30.45 -2.32 -19.55
CA ALA A 26 31.29 -1.22 -20.06
C ALA A 26 30.58 -0.46 -21.18
N VAL A 27 29.81 -1.15 -22.03
CA VAL A 27 29.00 -0.50 -23.08
C VAL A 27 27.92 0.38 -22.44
N ALA A 28 27.17 -0.17 -21.47
CA ALA A 28 26.15 0.59 -20.75
C ALA A 28 26.74 1.81 -20.04
N ALA A 29 27.87 1.66 -19.33
CA ALA A 29 28.60 2.76 -18.69
C ALA A 29 28.98 3.87 -19.68
N SER A 30 29.56 3.49 -20.81
CA SER A 30 29.96 4.46 -21.84
C SER A 30 28.78 5.24 -22.42
N LEU A 31 27.61 4.57 -22.61
CA LEU A 31 26.40 5.22 -23.09
C LEU A 31 25.83 6.17 -22.05
N LEU A 32 25.90 5.80 -20.76
CA LEU A 32 25.43 6.63 -19.65
C LEU A 32 26.28 7.86 -19.41
N ASP A 33 27.58 7.82 -19.77
CA ASP A 33 28.43 9.01 -19.75
C ASP A 33 28.02 10.05 -20.82
N GLU A 34 27.35 9.61 -21.89
CA GLU A 34 26.90 10.46 -22.99
C GLU A 34 25.46 10.92 -22.88
N SER A 35 24.60 10.13 -22.21
CA SER A 35 23.14 10.37 -22.13
C SER A 35 22.51 9.79 -20.87
N SER A 36 21.52 10.51 -20.31
CA SER A 36 20.69 10.00 -19.21
C SER A 36 19.79 8.83 -19.61
N TYR A 37 19.58 8.61 -20.90
CA TYR A 37 18.79 7.51 -21.44
C TYR A 37 19.63 6.71 -22.43
N ILE A 38 19.63 5.39 -22.24
CA ILE A 38 20.33 4.44 -23.10
C ILE A 38 19.35 3.44 -23.70
N PRO A 39 19.69 2.74 -24.80
CA PRO A 39 18.85 1.64 -25.29
C PRO A 39 18.59 0.61 -24.20
N ALA A 40 17.32 0.21 -24.04
CA ALA A 40 16.93 -0.78 -23.03
C ALA A 40 17.72 -2.09 -23.14
N GLN A 41 18.09 -2.49 -24.37
CA GLN A 41 18.93 -3.66 -24.62
C GLN A 41 20.30 -3.55 -23.95
N ALA A 42 20.97 -2.39 -24.04
CA ALA A 42 22.30 -2.23 -23.45
C ALA A 42 22.27 -2.35 -21.92
N ALA A 43 21.24 -1.80 -21.27
CA ALA A 43 21.02 -1.97 -19.84
C ALA A 43 20.73 -3.43 -19.47
N PHE A 44 19.88 -4.09 -20.24
CA PHE A 44 19.56 -5.51 -20.02
C PHE A 44 20.78 -6.42 -20.22
N GLU A 45 21.56 -6.23 -21.28
CA GLU A 45 22.78 -7.02 -21.53
C GLU A 45 23.78 -6.86 -20.38
N CYS A 46 23.90 -5.67 -19.79
CA CYS A 46 24.71 -5.47 -18.59
C CYS A 46 24.14 -6.27 -17.42
N LEU A 47 22.84 -6.17 -17.10
CA LEU A 47 22.20 -6.93 -16.03
C LEU A 47 22.31 -8.46 -16.23
N ASP A 48 22.15 -8.93 -17.47
CA ASP A 48 22.25 -10.37 -17.80
C ASP A 48 23.70 -10.89 -17.82
N SER A 49 24.70 -10.00 -17.79
CA SER A 49 26.11 -10.36 -17.64
C SER A 49 26.57 -10.51 -16.19
N VAL A 50 25.75 -10.12 -15.21
CA VAL A 50 26.11 -10.18 -13.80
C VAL A 50 26.11 -11.63 -13.31
N PRO A 51 27.26 -12.16 -12.79
CA PRO A 51 27.38 -13.55 -12.42
C PRO A 51 26.50 -13.92 -11.23
N VAL A 52 25.93 -15.14 -11.25
CA VAL A 52 25.10 -15.64 -10.14
C VAL A 52 25.96 -15.90 -8.90
N ASP A 53 25.60 -15.29 -7.79
CA ASP A 53 26.13 -15.64 -6.46
C ASP A 53 25.36 -16.82 -5.88
N VAL A 54 25.75 -18.04 -6.28
CA VAL A 54 25.07 -19.26 -5.80
C VAL A 54 25.12 -19.39 -4.28
N GLN A 55 26.22 -19.03 -3.64
CA GLN A 55 26.35 -19.16 -2.19
C GLN A 55 25.51 -18.08 -1.46
N GLY A 56 25.63 -16.84 -1.86
CA GLY A 56 24.85 -15.75 -1.26
C GLY A 56 23.36 -15.94 -1.47
N ASN A 57 22.92 -16.34 -2.66
CA ASN A 57 21.49 -16.59 -2.93
C ASN A 57 20.95 -17.83 -2.21
N THR A 58 21.78 -18.85 -1.98
CA THR A 58 21.38 -19.98 -1.12
C THR A 58 21.05 -19.49 0.30
N GLN A 59 21.93 -18.69 0.86
CA GLN A 59 21.72 -18.11 2.19
C GLN A 59 20.55 -17.11 2.20
N LEU A 60 20.46 -16.22 1.21
CA LEU A 60 19.36 -15.26 1.06
C LEU A 60 17.98 -15.94 1.08
N ILE A 61 17.83 -17.03 0.31
CA ILE A 61 16.57 -17.79 0.28
C ILE A 61 16.25 -18.40 1.65
N ASP A 62 17.23 -18.94 2.35
CA ASP A 62 17.03 -19.47 3.70
C ASP A 62 16.61 -18.36 4.68
N GLU A 63 17.22 -17.19 4.58
CA GLU A 63 16.87 -16.02 5.39
C GLU A 63 15.48 -15.48 5.05
N LEU A 64 15.11 -15.41 3.76
CA LEU A 64 13.76 -15.02 3.33
C LEU A 64 12.71 -15.96 3.92
N LYS A 65 12.93 -17.26 3.94
CA LYS A 65 12.03 -18.23 4.58
C LYS A 65 11.87 -17.97 6.08
N GLN A 66 12.93 -17.52 6.77
CA GLN A 66 12.86 -17.15 8.19
C GLN A 66 12.00 -15.90 8.41
N ILE A 67 12.10 -14.90 7.55
CA ILE A 67 11.37 -13.64 7.71
C ILE A 67 9.94 -13.73 7.12
N TRP A 68 9.78 -14.35 5.95
CA TRP A 68 8.47 -14.42 5.30
C TRP A 68 7.47 -15.33 6.04
N GLN A 69 7.90 -16.10 7.06
CA GLN A 69 6.97 -16.80 7.93
C GLN A 69 5.94 -15.88 8.63
N PHE A 70 6.24 -14.58 8.75
CA PHE A 70 5.33 -13.61 9.34
C PHE A 70 4.29 -13.06 8.35
N GLN A 71 4.38 -13.40 7.05
CA GLN A 71 3.32 -13.09 6.09
C GLN A 71 2.02 -13.76 6.51
N SER A 72 0.96 -12.97 6.69
CA SER A 72 -0.29 -13.47 7.27
C SER A 72 -1.06 -14.43 6.36
N GLU A 73 -0.87 -14.32 5.05
CA GLU A 73 -1.69 -14.99 4.03
C GLU A 73 -1.15 -16.33 3.51
N ILE A 74 -0.02 -16.82 4.03
CA ILE A 74 0.68 -17.98 3.46
C ILE A 74 -0.25 -19.19 3.24
N VAL A 75 -1.10 -19.49 4.21
CA VAL A 75 -2.01 -20.65 4.13
C VAL A 75 -3.17 -20.43 3.17
N TRP A 76 -3.61 -19.17 3.03
CA TRP A 76 -4.63 -18.79 2.07
C TRP A 76 -4.10 -18.83 0.64
N LEU A 77 -2.87 -18.44 0.41
CA LEU A 77 -2.21 -18.54 -0.89
C LEU A 77 -2.03 -20.00 -1.34
N LYS A 78 -1.79 -20.91 -0.40
CA LYS A 78 -1.73 -22.35 -0.72
C LYS A 78 -3.08 -22.93 -1.15
N ASN A 79 -4.16 -22.47 -0.53
CA ASN A 79 -5.51 -22.96 -0.76
C ASN A 79 -6.49 -21.77 -0.90
N PRO A 80 -6.35 -20.94 -1.94
CA PRO A 80 -7.23 -19.82 -2.17
C PRO A 80 -8.63 -20.33 -2.53
N GLY A 81 -9.65 -19.49 -2.29
CA GLY A 81 -11.00 -19.79 -2.74
C GLY A 81 -11.12 -19.94 -4.27
N LYS A 82 -12.24 -20.49 -4.73
CA LYS A 82 -12.52 -20.72 -6.16
C LYS A 82 -12.52 -19.45 -7.03
N ASP A 83 -12.76 -18.30 -6.40
CA ASP A 83 -12.88 -17.01 -7.07
C ASP A 83 -11.51 -16.28 -7.16
N TRP A 84 -10.45 -16.89 -6.64
CA TRP A 84 -9.09 -16.38 -6.73
C TRP A 84 -8.49 -16.63 -8.13
N GLU A 85 -8.17 -15.57 -8.85
CA GLU A 85 -7.83 -15.59 -10.27
C GLU A 85 -6.45 -16.19 -10.55
N PHE A 86 -5.48 -16.09 -9.60
CA PHE A 86 -4.08 -16.42 -9.85
C PHE A 86 -3.69 -17.87 -9.49
N GLY A 87 -4.64 -18.68 -9.02
CA GLY A 87 -4.38 -20.04 -8.61
C GLY A 87 -3.64 -20.16 -7.26
N SER A 88 -3.28 -21.35 -6.89
CA SER A 88 -2.56 -21.61 -5.62
C SER A 88 -1.08 -21.26 -5.74
N LEU A 89 -0.51 -20.79 -4.63
CA LEU A 89 0.90 -20.46 -4.50
C LEU A 89 1.46 -20.98 -3.17
N ASP A 90 2.41 -21.90 -3.23
CA ASP A 90 3.21 -22.30 -2.08
C ASP A 90 4.55 -21.53 -2.10
N ILE A 91 4.64 -20.46 -1.33
CA ILE A 91 5.79 -19.57 -1.29
C ILE A 91 7.06 -20.33 -0.92
N GLU A 92 6.99 -21.25 0.07
CA GLU A 92 8.13 -22.01 0.55
C GLU A 92 8.64 -22.98 -0.51
N ALA A 93 7.74 -23.70 -1.18
CA ALA A 93 8.08 -24.61 -2.26
C ALA A 93 8.66 -23.89 -3.48
N GLU A 94 8.15 -22.69 -3.81
CA GLU A 94 8.71 -21.87 -4.91
C GLU A 94 10.14 -21.41 -4.58
N LEU A 95 10.38 -20.95 -3.35
CA LEU A 95 11.73 -20.59 -2.90
C LEU A 95 12.70 -21.78 -2.92
N ASP A 96 12.26 -22.97 -2.48
CA ASP A 96 13.05 -24.20 -2.54
C ASP A 96 13.36 -24.62 -3.98
N ASN A 97 12.40 -24.45 -4.89
CA ASN A 97 12.61 -24.70 -6.31
C ASN A 97 13.65 -23.73 -6.90
N ILE A 98 13.58 -22.43 -6.60
CA ILE A 98 14.60 -21.46 -7.04
C ILE A 98 15.96 -21.85 -6.50
N LYS A 99 16.06 -22.13 -5.19
CA LYS A 99 17.29 -22.53 -4.51
C LYS A 99 17.93 -23.78 -5.14
N GLY A 100 17.10 -24.80 -5.43
CA GLY A 100 17.56 -26.03 -6.07
C GLY A 100 18.09 -25.85 -7.49
N ASN A 101 17.75 -24.75 -8.16
CA ASN A 101 18.10 -24.48 -9.55
C ASN A 101 19.05 -23.28 -9.74
N LEU A 102 19.66 -22.71 -8.68
CA LEU A 102 20.50 -21.54 -8.76
C LEU A 102 21.60 -21.62 -9.82
N GLY A 103 22.22 -22.79 -9.96
CA GLY A 103 23.27 -22.98 -10.97
C GLY A 103 22.79 -23.04 -12.43
N SER A 104 21.50 -23.00 -12.69
CA SER A 104 20.91 -23.00 -14.03
C SER A 104 20.44 -21.63 -14.52
N PHE A 105 20.43 -20.62 -13.65
CA PHE A 105 20.08 -19.26 -14.06
C PHE A 105 21.19 -18.63 -14.89
N SER A 106 20.82 -17.79 -15.87
CA SER A 106 21.76 -17.11 -16.75
C SER A 106 22.54 -16.00 -16.04
N SER A 107 21.93 -15.37 -15.03
CA SER A 107 22.48 -14.18 -14.38
C SER A 107 21.90 -13.97 -12.99
N GLU A 108 22.56 -13.15 -12.20
CA GLU A 108 22.05 -12.68 -10.90
C GLU A 108 20.70 -11.95 -11.06
N TYR A 109 20.55 -11.16 -12.13
CA TYR A 109 19.29 -10.50 -12.47
C TYR A 109 18.14 -11.50 -12.63
N ALA A 110 18.38 -12.61 -13.31
CA ALA A 110 17.37 -13.65 -13.50
C ALA A 110 16.97 -14.34 -12.19
N VAL A 111 17.92 -14.56 -11.26
CA VAL A 111 17.64 -15.11 -9.93
C VAL A 111 16.75 -14.14 -9.14
N GLN A 112 17.13 -12.88 -9.09
CA GLN A 112 16.43 -11.88 -8.31
C GLN A 112 15.01 -11.60 -8.85
N LEU A 113 14.83 -11.63 -10.18
CA LEU A 113 13.50 -11.60 -10.79
C LEU A 113 12.65 -12.83 -10.42
N ALA A 114 13.25 -14.01 -10.36
CA ALA A 114 12.52 -15.22 -9.97
C ALA A 114 12.03 -15.13 -8.52
N ILE A 115 12.86 -14.62 -7.59
CA ILE A 115 12.45 -14.40 -6.19
C ILE A 115 11.36 -13.33 -6.12
N GLN A 116 11.52 -12.19 -6.81
CA GLN A 116 10.51 -11.15 -6.86
C GLN A 116 9.19 -11.67 -7.41
N ASN A 117 9.22 -12.51 -8.44
CA ASN A 117 8.02 -13.08 -9.04
C ASN A 117 7.18 -13.90 -8.05
N VAL A 118 7.79 -14.46 -7.00
CA VAL A 118 7.02 -15.14 -5.93
C VAL A 118 6.11 -14.13 -5.24
N THR A 119 6.60 -12.92 -4.94
CA THR A 119 5.77 -11.88 -4.32
C THR A 119 4.76 -11.27 -5.31
N ILE A 120 5.13 -11.07 -6.59
CA ILE A 120 4.20 -10.58 -7.62
C ILE A 120 2.97 -11.48 -7.75
N ARG A 121 3.15 -12.80 -7.76
CA ARG A 121 2.07 -13.79 -7.90
C ARG A 121 1.09 -13.82 -6.72
N THR A 122 1.41 -13.18 -5.60
CA THR A 122 0.49 -13.08 -4.47
C THR A 122 -0.64 -12.08 -4.71
N GLY A 123 -0.50 -11.19 -5.69
CA GLY A 123 -1.45 -10.08 -5.91
C GLY A 123 -1.52 -9.08 -4.75
N ASN A 124 -0.61 -9.17 -3.78
CA ASN A 124 -0.60 -8.36 -2.56
C ASN A 124 0.62 -7.42 -2.53
N PHE A 125 0.41 -6.14 -2.79
CA PHE A 125 1.51 -5.15 -2.79
C PHE A 125 2.06 -4.83 -1.39
N HIS A 126 1.44 -5.32 -0.32
CA HIS A 126 2.01 -5.29 1.03
C HIS A 126 3.10 -6.34 1.22
N PHE A 127 3.11 -7.40 0.41
CA PHE A 127 4.14 -8.42 0.40
C PHE A 127 5.03 -8.25 -0.82
N ASN A 128 6.19 -7.63 -0.62
CA ASN A 128 7.01 -7.12 -1.68
C ASN A 128 8.48 -7.43 -1.42
N TYR A 129 9.17 -7.88 -2.46
CA TYR A 129 10.61 -8.08 -2.48
C TYR A 129 11.25 -7.20 -3.56
N ARG A 130 12.08 -6.25 -3.15
CA ARG A 130 12.75 -5.29 -4.02
C ARG A 130 14.27 -5.36 -3.80
N PRO A 131 14.96 -6.30 -4.45
CA PRO A 131 16.40 -6.41 -4.31
C PRO A 131 17.12 -5.29 -5.05
N ASP A 132 18.33 -5.07 -4.66
CA ASP A 132 19.28 -4.09 -5.18
C ASP A 132 19.36 -4.04 -6.72
N ILE A 133 19.71 -5.16 -7.37
CA ILE A 133 19.91 -5.23 -8.82
C ILE A 133 18.67 -4.81 -9.64
N LEU A 134 17.47 -5.04 -9.10
CA LEU A 134 16.21 -4.65 -9.75
C LEU A 134 15.89 -3.15 -9.57
N GLN A 135 16.69 -2.41 -8.82
CA GLN A 135 16.51 -0.99 -8.57
C GLN A 135 17.51 -0.12 -9.37
N VAL A 136 18.45 -0.74 -10.09
CA VAL A 136 19.49 0.01 -10.79
C VAL A 136 18.98 0.69 -12.05
N PHE A 137 18.13 0.05 -12.82
CA PHE A 137 17.58 0.61 -14.05
C PHE A 137 16.05 0.70 -14.03
N ASP A 138 15.54 1.80 -14.55
CA ASP A 138 14.17 1.97 -15.00
C ASP A 138 14.08 1.77 -16.51
N PHE A 139 13.22 0.84 -16.94
CA PHE A 139 12.96 0.59 -18.36
C PHE A 139 11.71 1.33 -18.81
N ARG A 140 11.80 2.06 -19.94
CA ARG A 140 10.73 2.94 -20.41
C ARG A 140 10.37 2.65 -21.86
N ARG A 141 9.07 2.69 -22.15
CA ARG A 141 8.52 2.74 -23.51
C ARG A 141 8.39 4.20 -23.97
N GLY A 142 8.29 4.40 -25.28
CA GLY A 142 8.25 5.73 -25.88
C GLY A 142 6.92 6.49 -25.74
N PHE A 143 5.88 5.88 -25.15
CA PHE A 143 4.55 6.45 -25.00
C PHE A 143 3.77 5.76 -23.87
N ASN A 144 2.75 6.44 -23.38
CA ASN A 144 1.78 5.94 -22.43
C ASN A 144 0.44 5.68 -23.11
N VAL A 145 -0.44 4.91 -22.47
CA VAL A 145 -1.70 4.46 -23.08
C VAL A 145 -2.90 4.74 -22.19
N ALA A 146 -4.03 5.02 -22.82
CA ALA A 146 -5.33 5.23 -22.18
C ALA A 146 -6.41 4.36 -22.84
N SER A 147 -7.35 3.90 -22.02
CA SER A 147 -8.48 3.07 -22.40
C SER A 147 -9.75 3.92 -22.45
N ILE A 148 -10.30 4.19 -23.64
CA ILE A 148 -11.36 5.18 -23.88
C ILE A 148 -12.56 4.54 -24.57
N SER A 149 -13.74 4.74 -23.97
CA SER A 149 -15.05 4.38 -24.51
C SER A 149 -15.69 5.58 -25.22
N SER A 150 -16.52 5.30 -26.19
CA SER A 150 -17.29 6.34 -26.92
C SER A 150 -18.42 6.97 -26.10
N ASP A 151 -18.93 6.25 -25.08
CA ASP A 151 -20.14 6.64 -24.33
C ASP A 151 -20.07 6.26 -22.84
N GLY A 152 -18.92 5.75 -22.38
CA GLY A 152 -18.68 5.33 -21.01
C GLY A 152 -19.18 3.92 -20.65
N LYS A 153 -19.86 3.22 -21.56
CA LYS A 153 -20.38 1.86 -21.34
C LYS A 153 -20.11 0.89 -22.49
N THR A 154 -19.91 1.39 -23.69
CA THR A 154 -19.39 0.59 -24.80
C THR A 154 -17.95 0.19 -24.54
N LEU A 155 -17.58 -1.04 -24.93
CA LEU A 155 -16.23 -1.55 -24.70
C LEU A 155 -15.17 -0.58 -25.24
N PRO A 156 -14.18 -0.20 -24.43
CA PRO A 156 -13.22 0.82 -24.79
C PRO A 156 -12.17 0.32 -25.78
N LYS A 157 -11.55 1.25 -26.46
CA LYS A 157 -10.37 1.04 -27.29
C LYS A 157 -9.15 1.65 -26.63
N LEU A 158 -7.97 1.14 -26.98
CA LEU A 158 -6.70 1.67 -26.47
C LEU A 158 -6.16 2.76 -27.39
N TYR A 159 -5.73 3.88 -26.81
CA TYR A 159 -5.13 5.03 -27.50
C TYR A 159 -3.81 5.42 -26.84
N VAL A 160 -2.98 6.20 -27.53
CA VAL A 160 -1.92 6.96 -26.87
C VAL A 160 -2.58 7.99 -25.96
N ALA A 161 -2.15 8.08 -24.72
CA ALA A 161 -2.83 8.95 -23.74
C ALA A 161 -2.75 10.44 -24.11
N ASP A 162 -1.63 10.88 -24.70
CA ASP A 162 -1.47 12.27 -25.16
C ASP A 162 -2.42 12.66 -26.28
N ASP A 163 -2.99 11.69 -27.02
CA ASP A 163 -3.93 11.93 -28.09
C ASP A 163 -5.38 12.08 -27.62
N VAL A 164 -5.69 11.75 -26.34
CA VAL A 164 -7.07 11.71 -25.83
C VAL A 164 -7.73 13.10 -25.85
N ALA A 165 -6.98 14.15 -25.59
CA ALA A 165 -7.52 15.52 -25.68
C ALA A 165 -7.98 15.86 -27.10
N ALA A 166 -7.23 15.46 -28.12
CA ALA A 166 -7.63 15.64 -29.52
C ALA A 166 -8.82 14.74 -29.92
N LEU A 167 -8.92 13.56 -29.30
CA LEU A 167 -10.06 12.66 -29.46
C LEU A 167 -11.34 13.30 -28.90
N ALA A 168 -11.29 14.00 -27.76
CA ALA A 168 -12.39 14.76 -27.19
C ALA A 168 -12.87 15.88 -28.11
N GLU A 169 -11.97 16.49 -28.90
CA GLU A 169 -12.28 17.49 -29.92
C GLU A 169 -12.80 16.87 -31.26
N ASN A 170 -13.07 15.55 -31.27
CA ASN A 170 -13.51 14.79 -32.44
C ASN A 170 -12.54 14.84 -33.64
N SER A 171 -11.24 14.85 -33.36
CA SER A 171 -10.22 14.77 -34.42
C SER A 171 -10.29 13.42 -35.16
N SER A 172 -10.40 13.47 -36.48
CA SER A 172 -10.38 12.27 -37.33
C SER A 172 -8.99 11.69 -37.56
N ASP A 173 -7.96 12.37 -37.09
CA ASP A 173 -6.57 11.99 -37.31
C ASP A 173 -6.01 11.04 -36.23
N ILE A 174 -6.79 10.79 -35.18
CA ILE A 174 -6.45 9.88 -34.09
C ILE A 174 -6.88 8.46 -34.41
N SER A 175 -5.95 7.52 -34.27
CA SER A 175 -6.21 6.10 -34.51
C SER A 175 -5.98 5.29 -33.22
N GLU A 176 -6.87 4.35 -32.97
CA GLU A 176 -6.69 3.38 -31.88
C GLU A 176 -5.47 2.49 -32.11
N ILE A 177 -4.93 1.94 -31.04
CA ILE A 177 -3.94 0.87 -31.06
C ILE A 177 -4.66 -0.46 -31.24
N SER A 178 -4.43 -1.15 -32.35
CA SER A 178 -5.04 -2.45 -32.65
C SER A 178 -4.20 -3.63 -32.24
N GLU A 179 -2.84 -3.49 -32.22
CA GLU A 179 -1.92 -4.50 -31.72
C GLU A 179 -0.69 -3.83 -31.11
N ILE A 180 -0.08 -4.49 -30.12
CA ILE A 180 1.23 -4.19 -29.56
C ILE A 180 2.07 -5.46 -29.64
N ASN A 181 3.24 -5.41 -30.28
CA ASN A 181 4.14 -6.55 -30.49
C ASN A 181 3.39 -7.78 -31.07
N GLY A 182 2.43 -7.56 -31.96
CA GLY A 182 1.65 -8.61 -32.61
C GLY A 182 0.57 -9.26 -31.75
N MET A 183 0.30 -8.73 -30.56
CA MET A 183 -0.76 -9.17 -29.67
C MET A 183 -1.90 -8.17 -29.61
N LYS A 184 -3.11 -8.63 -29.25
CA LYS A 184 -4.18 -7.69 -28.90
C LYS A 184 -3.73 -6.77 -27.77
N PRO A 185 -4.07 -5.47 -27.79
CA PRO A 185 -3.44 -4.51 -26.89
C PRO A 185 -3.69 -4.81 -25.42
N TYR A 186 -4.89 -5.16 -25.03
CA TYR A 186 -5.20 -5.48 -23.62
C TYR A 186 -4.57 -6.81 -23.17
N ASP A 187 -4.45 -7.80 -24.05
CA ASP A 187 -3.75 -9.06 -23.74
C ASP A 187 -2.24 -8.79 -23.55
N PHE A 188 -1.65 -7.91 -24.36
CA PHE A 188 -0.27 -7.47 -24.19
C PHE A 188 -0.05 -6.76 -22.84
N LEU A 189 -0.93 -5.80 -22.49
CA LEU A 189 -0.83 -5.09 -21.20
C LEU A 189 -0.84 -6.05 -20.02
N LEU A 190 -1.81 -6.98 -19.99
CA LEU A 190 -1.91 -7.97 -18.91
C LEU A 190 -0.71 -8.92 -18.87
N SER A 191 -0.22 -9.37 -20.02
CA SER A 191 0.92 -10.30 -20.10
C SER A 191 2.25 -9.67 -19.67
N THR A 192 2.35 -8.34 -19.73
CA THR A 192 3.56 -7.58 -19.38
C THR A 192 3.45 -6.86 -18.04
N SER A 193 2.30 -6.90 -17.39
CA SER A 193 2.11 -6.33 -16.05
C SER A 193 3.06 -6.99 -15.05
N TRP A 194 3.69 -6.17 -14.21
CA TRP A 194 4.61 -6.59 -13.17
C TRP A 194 4.25 -5.94 -11.84
N ALA A 195 2.94 -5.85 -11.59
CA ALA A 195 2.35 -5.25 -10.41
C ALA A 195 1.58 -6.28 -9.57
N GLN A 196 1.16 -5.89 -8.39
CA GLN A 196 0.47 -6.75 -7.43
C GLN A 196 -0.92 -6.17 -7.16
N TYR A 197 -1.92 -6.73 -7.79
CA TYR A 197 -3.35 -6.48 -7.56
C TYR A 197 -4.07 -7.82 -7.52
N ILE A 198 -5.22 -7.89 -6.85
CA ILE A 198 -5.93 -9.14 -6.58
C ILE A 198 -6.71 -9.69 -7.78
N ASP A 199 -6.81 -8.92 -8.86
CA ASP A 199 -7.41 -9.36 -10.11
C ASP A 199 -6.85 -8.64 -11.35
N SER A 200 -7.21 -9.13 -12.53
CA SER A 200 -6.76 -8.60 -13.81
C SER A 200 -7.34 -7.21 -14.13
N ASP A 201 -8.45 -6.79 -13.51
CA ASP A 201 -9.00 -5.45 -13.72
C ASP A 201 -8.10 -4.38 -13.09
N GLY A 202 -7.62 -4.64 -11.87
CA GLY A 202 -6.64 -3.78 -11.21
C GLY A 202 -5.29 -3.79 -11.91
N LEU A 203 -4.79 -4.97 -12.32
CA LEU A 203 -3.55 -5.07 -13.10
C LEU A 203 -3.62 -4.22 -14.37
N LEU A 204 -4.76 -4.27 -15.09
CA LEU A 204 -4.93 -3.49 -16.29
C LEU A 204 -4.98 -1.98 -16.00
N ASN A 205 -5.78 -1.56 -15.01
CA ASN A 205 -5.89 -0.15 -14.64
C ASN A 205 -4.55 0.44 -14.22
N ASN A 206 -3.69 -0.34 -13.57
CA ASN A 206 -2.34 0.09 -13.18
C ASN A 206 -1.42 0.29 -14.39
N MET A 207 -1.64 -0.43 -15.49
CA MET A 207 -0.87 -0.25 -16.72
C MET A 207 -1.22 1.05 -17.48
N LEU A 208 -2.39 1.64 -17.22
CA LEU A 208 -2.94 2.77 -17.98
C LEU A 208 -2.58 4.10 -17.34
N ALA A 209 -2.28 5.10 -18.18
CA ALA A 209 -2.12 6.48 -17.74
C ALA A 209 -3.44 7.06 -17.21
N LYS A 210 -3.34 8.05 -16.31
CA LYS A 210 -4.47 8.80 -15.76
C LYS A 210 -4.52 10.19 -16.37
N GLY A 211 -5.70 10.64 -16.77
CA GLY A 211 -5.86 11.91 -17.46
C GLY A 211 -5.86 13.14 -16.56
N ASP A 212 -6.17 12.95 -15.29
CA ASP A 212 -6.31 14.00 -14.30
C ASP A 212 -5.14 14.09 -13.31
N THR A 213 -4.12 13.24 -13.49
CA THR A 213 -2.88 13.24 -12.71
C THR A 213 -1.66 13.01 -13.62
N ASP A 214 -0.47 13.14 -13.06
CA ASP A 214 0.78 12.84 -13.80
C ASP A 214 1.14 11.34 -13.80
N ASN A 215 0.22 10.48 -13.43
CA ASN A 215 0.43 9.04 -13.45
C ASN A 215 0.41 8.51 -14.89
N LEU A 216 1.60 8.12 -15.36
CA LEU A 216 1.80 7.67 -16.74
C LEU A 216 1.46 6.18 -16.96
N GLY A 217 1.14 5.46 -15.89
CA GLY A 217 0.87 4.02 -15.91
C GLY A 217 2.12 3.14 -16.06
N ASP A 218 2.06 1.92 -15.54
CA ASP A 218 3.20 0.97 -15.57
C ASP A 218 3.53 0.46 -16.98
N PHE A 219 2.64 0.64 -17.96
CA PHE A 219 2.99 0.35 -19.35
C PHE A 219 4.18 1.19 -19.80
N MET A 220 4.23 2.47 -19.41
CA MET A 220 5.31 3.35 -19.83
C MET A 220 6.63 3.05 -19.11
N SER A 221 6.61 2.69 -17.83
CA SER A 221 7.85 2.51 -17.06
C SER A 221 7.75 1.35 -16.07
N GLN A 222 8.76 0.47 -16.09
CA GLN A 222 8.89 -0.68 -15.19
C GLN A 222 10.36 -0.93 -14.84
N ASN A 223 10.63 -1.61 -13.71
CA ASN A 223 11.97 -2.08 -13.35
C ASN A 223 12.36 -3.40 -14.02
N LYS A 224 11.47 -3.97 -14.80
CA LYS A 224 11.69 -5.20 -15.56
C LYS A 224 11.90 -4.87 -17.03
N TYR A 225 12.89 -5.52 -17.63
CA TYR A 225 13.16 -5.36 -19.07
C TYR A 225 11.95 -5.81 -19.90
N GLY A 226 11.48 -4.91 -20.76
CA GLY A 226 10.28 -5.09 -21.59
C GLY A 226 10.56 -5.28 -23.09
N GLY A 227 11.81 -5.63 -23.49
CA GLY A 227 12.21 -5.76 -24.88
C GLY A 227 12.93 -4.51 -25.43
N ASN A 228 13.49 -4.64 -26.65
CA ASN A 228 14.28 -3.57 -27.30
C ASN A 228 13.42 -2.47 -27.88
N SER A 229 12.22 -2.84 -28.35
CA SER A 229 11.27 -1.93 -28.99
C SER A 229 9.84 -2.30 -28.60
N THR A 230 8.95 -1.36 -28.82
CA THR A 230 7.52 -1.56 -28.78
C THR A 230 6.96 -1.33 -30.18
N ASP A 231 6.49 -2.41 -30.82
CA ASP A 231 5.92 -2.36 -32.15
C ASP A 231 4.39 -2.17 -32.04
N VAL A 232 3.87 -1.17 -32.74
CA VAL A 232 2.45 -0.81 -32.69
C VAL A 232 1.82 -0.97 -34.08
N THR A 233 0.69 -1.67 -34.15
CA THR A 233 -0.22 -1.63 -35.30
C THR A 233 -1.40 -0.73 -34.96
N TRP A 234 -1.62 0.26 -35.76
CA TRP A 234 -2.72 1.22 -35.60
C TRP A 234 -4.01 0.70 -36.25
N GLY A 235 -5.18 1.17 -35.79
CA GLY A 235 -6.48 0.80 -36.36
C GLY A 235 -6.65 1.11 -37.86
N ASN A 236 -5.87 2.06 -38.38
CA ASN A 236 -5.82 2.36 -39.81
C ASN A 236 -4.89 1.41 -40.61
N GLY A 237 -4.29 0.42 -39.99
CA GLY A 237 -3.42 -0.58 -40.57
C GLY A 237 -1.96 -0.16 -40.75
N SER A 238 -1.57 1.06 -40.38
CA SER A 238 -0.17 1.46 -40.38
C SER A 238 0.56 0.87 -39.16
N THR A 239 1.90 0.80 -39.21
CA THR A 239 2.74 0.26 -38.15
C THR A 239 3.83 1.24 -37.77
N SER A 240 4.25 1.19 -36.51
CA SER A 240 5.38 1.95 -35.94
C SER A 240 6.20 1.05 -35.03
N SER A 241 7.51 1.22 -35.01
CA SER A 241 8.43 0.56 -34.08
C SER A 241 9.15 1.63 -33.28
N LEU A 242 8.96 1.64 -31.97
CA LEU A 242 9.50 2.64 -31.06
C LEU A 242 10.56 1.99 -30.17
N PRO A 243 11.80 2.52 -30.10
CA PRO A 243 12.83 1.97 -29.24
C PRO A 243 12.45 2.13 -27.77
N ASN A 244 12.67 1.09 -26.99
CA ASN A 244 12.60 1.17 -25.55
C ASN A 244 13.93 1.67 -24.98
N LEU A 245 13.85 2.44 -23.90
CA LEU A 245 14.97 3.08 -23.25
C LEU A 245 15.12 2.57 -21.82
N ALA A 246 16.29 2.78 -21.24
CA ALA A 246 16.55 2.63 -19.83
C ALA A 246 17.23 3.87 -19.28
N SER A 247 17.01 4.18 -18.01
CA SER A 247 17.70 5.24 -17.26
C SER A 247 18.11 4.72 -15.89
N THR A 248 19.05 5.42 -15.27
CA THR A 248 19.51 5.14 -13.91
C THR A 248 19.88 6.44 -13.22
N ASP A 249 19.67 6.50 -11.90
CA ASP A 249 20.14 7.60 -11.04
C ASP A 249 21.52 7.30 -10.43
N TYR A 250 22.09 6.13 -10.71
CA TYR A 250 23.36 5.70 -10.14
C TYR A 250 24.54 5.97 -11.07
N SER A 251 25.71 6.26 -10.46
CA SER A 251 26.96 6.40 -11.19
C SER A 251 27.52 5.04 -11.61
N PHE A 252 27.92 4.93 -12.87
CA PHE A 252 28.55 3.75 -13.47
C PHE A 252 30.07 3.89 -13.63
N SER A 253 30.70 4.92 -13.05
CA SER A 253 32.12 5.23 -13.23
C SER A 253 33.08 4.10 -12.82
N SER A 254 32.62 3.18 -11.92
CA SER A 254 33.42 2.02 -11.47
C SER A 254 32.94 0.70 -12.10
N VAL A 255 32.02 0.74 -13.05
CA VAL A 255 31.39 -0.46 -13.63
C VAL A 255 31.97 -0.69 -15.01
N PHE A 256 32.65 -1.82 -15.23
CA PHE A 256 33.31 -2.18 -16.48
C PHE A 256 33.04 -3.61 -16.95
N ASP A 257 32.42 -4.45 -16.10
CA ASP A 257 31.93 -5.80 -16.41
C ASP A 257 30.82 -6.20 -15.41
N GLY A 258 30.26 -7.40 -15.57
CA GLY A 258 29.22 -7.91 -14.66
C GLY A 258 29.70 -8.14 -13.23
N ALA A 259 30.99 -8.47 -13.02
CA ALA A 259 31.54 -8.65 -11.68
C ALA A 259 31.66 -7.31 -10.94
N SER A 260 32.20 -6.29 -11.58
CA SER A 260 32.28 -4.93 -11.02
C SER A 260 30.88 -4.31 -10.81
N PHE A 261 29.90 -4.68 -11.63
CA PHE A 261 28.50 -4.33 -11.36
C PHE A 261 28.01 -4.97 -10.07
N PHE A 262 28.27 -6.28 -9.88
CA PHE A 262 27.90 -6.98 -8.65
C PHE A 262 28.55 -6.34 -7.42
N ASP A 263 29.86 -6.09 -7.47
CA ASP A 263 30.60 -5.49 -6.37
C ASP A 263 30.08 -4.08 -6.03
N ARG A 264 29.62 -3.33 -7.05
CA ARG A 264 29.13 -1.97 -6.88
C ARG A 264 27.71 -1.92 -6.32
N PHE A 265 26.81 -2.78 -6.80
CA PHE A 265 25.39 -2.64 -6.57
C PHE A 265 24.77 -3.75 -5.73
N CYS A 266 25.41 -4.93 -5.62
CA CYS A 266 24.80 -6.11 -5.01
C CYS A 266 25.43 -6.47 -3.64
N THR A 267 26.14 -5.56 -3.01
CA THR A 267 26.89 -5.78 -1.75
C THR A 267 26.45 -4.87 -0.60
N GLY A 268 25.26 -4.30 -0.67
CA GLY A 268 24.64 -3.50 0.39
C GLY A 268 24.70 -1.98 0.18
N GLU A 269 25.28 -1.50 -0.93
CA GLU A 269 25.40 -0.06 -1.17
C GLU A 269 24.06 0.59 -1.57
N ILE A 270 23.24 -0.11 -2.36
CA ILE A 270 21.88 0.35 -2.74
C ILE A 270 20.87 0.04 -1.64
N SER A 271 20.93 -1.13 -1.06
CA SER A 271 19.94 -1.58 -0.06
C SER A 271 20.02 -0.86 1.30
N GLY A 272 20.88 0.17 1.40
CA GLY A 272 20.83 1.12 2.51
C GLY A 272 21.30 0.60 3.86
N ALA A 273 21.83 -0.61 3.96
CA ALA A 273 22.48 -1.07 5.18
C ALA A 273 23.62 -0.12 5.65
N LEU A 274 24.14 0.69 4.73
CA LEU A 274 25.13 1.74 4.98
C LEU A 274 24.51 3.13 5.16
N SER A 275 23.30 3.41 4.72
CA SER A 275 22.67 4.75 4.82
C SER A 275 22.10 5.05 6.21
N LEU A 276 22.00 4.08 7.09
CA LEU A 276 21.76 4.30 8.53
C LEU A 276 22.83 5.17 9.20
N SER A 277 23.97 5.37 8.54
CA SER A 277 25.11 6.15 9.03
C SER A 277 25.26 7.55 8.40
N ALA A 278 24.51 7.89 7.34
CA ALA A 278 24.88 9.03 6.46
C ALA A 278 24.12 10.34 6.71
N ASN A 279 23.21 10.43 7.67
CA ASN A 279 22.53 11.70 8.01
C ASN A 279 23.21 12.49 9.13
N THR A 280 24.54 12.62 9.07
CA THR A 280 25.26 13.65 9.81
C THR A 280 25.88 14.63 8.86
N LYS A 281 25.20 15.76 8.69
CA LYS A 281 25.66 17.11 8.31
C LYS A 281 26.74 17.22 7.22
N SER A 282 26.33 17.79 6.12
CA SER A 282 27.18 18.58 5.21
C SER A 282 28.26 19.38 5.96
N GLY A 283 29.50 19.02 5.69
CA GLY A 283 30.69 19.75 6.09
C GLY A 283 31.90 19.23 5.37
N SER A 284 32.26 19.91 4.29
CA SER A 284 33.57 19.98 3.64
C SER A 284 34.48 18.76 3.60
N ALA A 285 34.73 18.32 2.36
CA ALA A 285 35.61 17.24 1.98
C ALA A 285 37.10 17.50 2.26
N THR A 286 37.84 16.49 2.67
CA THR A 286 39.19 16.20 2.19
C THR A 286 39.37 14.68 2.17
N ASP A 287 39.88 14.19 1.03
CA ASP A 287 40.20 12.81 0.75
C ASP A 287 41.22 12.21 1.71
N GLU A 288 40.98 10.97 2.15
CA GLU A 288 42.05 9.96 2.25
C GLU A 288 41.43 8.56 2.36
N ALA A 289 41.84 7.69 1.43
CA ALA A 289 41.43 6.31 1.33
C ALA A 289 42.04 5.44 2.44
N ALA A 290 41.22 4.66 3.13
CA ALA A 290 41.66 3.56 3.99
C ALA A 290 40.95 2.25 3.63
N ALA A 291 41.74 1.21 3.44
CA ALA A 291 41.35 -0.14 3.05
C ALA A 291 40.41 -0.85 4.02
N PRO A 292 39.53 -1.76 3.57
CA PRO A 292 38.58 -2.45 4.42
C PRO A 292 39.23 -3.55 5.24
N GLY A 293 39.03 -3.47 6.55
CA GLY A 293 39.31 -4.57 7.49
C GLY A 293 38.06 -5.43 7.70
N PRO A 294 38.19 -6.69 8.14
CA PRO A 294 37.09 -7.64 8.20
C PRO A 294 36.00 -7.20 9.19
N ALA A 295 34.79 -7.27 8.74
CA ALA A 295 33.60 -6.89 9.48
C ALA A 295 33.30 -7.91 10.58
N THR A 296 33.72 -7.59 11.79
CA THR A 296 33.14 -8.11 13.03
C THR A 296 32.67 -6.91 13.84
N ARG A 297 31.47 -6.44 13.58
CA ARG A 297 30.73 -5.58 14.50
C ARG A 297 29.34 -6.12 14.62
N ILE A 298 29.10 -6.76 15.75
CA ILE A 298 27.78 -6.89 16.35
C ILE A 298 27.24 -5.46 16.44
N PRO A 299 26.09 -5.12 15.79
CA PRO A 299 25.43 -3.85 16.06
C PRO A 299 25.22 -3.76 17.56
N ALA A 300 25.56 -2.63 18.16
CA ALA A 300 25.36 -2.39 19.57
C ALA A 300 23.86 -2.47 19.85
N GLY A 301 23.41 -3.67 20.19
CA GLY A 301 22.05 -4.00 20.55
C GLY A 301 21.52 -3.03 21.62
N ILE A 302 20.54 -3.38 22.33
CA ILE A 302 19.87 -2.73 23.46
C ILE A 302 20.38 -1.36 23.93
N ASN A 303 21.65 -1.04 23.88
CA ASN A 303 22.17 0.26 24.30
C ASN A 303 21.56 1.46 23.55
N HIS A 304 21.04 1.28 22.34
CA HIS A 304 20.30 2.32 21.62
C HIS A 304 18.80 2.33 21.95
N LEU A 305 18.27 1.21 22.40
CA LEU A 305 16.86 1.07 22.78
C LEU A 305 16.64 1.29 24.29
N VAL A 306 17.70 1.20 25.08
CA VAL A 306 17.66 1.26 26.55
C VAL A 306 18.38 2.50 27.09
N SER A 307 19.18 3.19 26.29
CA SER A 307 19.86 4.43 26.69
C SER A 307 19.08 5.65 26.22
N PRO A 308 18.80 6.64 27.11
CA PRO A 308 18.17 7.90 26.70
C PRO A 308 19.21 8.84 26.09
N GLY A 309 19.88 8.40 25.08
CA GLY A 309 20.83 9.19 24.31
C GLY A 309 20.56 9.00 22.85
N ALA A 310 19.97 10.00 22.24
CA ALA A 310 19.66 10.18 20.84
C ALA A 310 19.36 8.88 20.06
N PRO A 311 18.15 8.66 19.58
CA PRO A 311 17.87 7.57 18.66
C PRO A 311 18.82 7.70 17.48
N GLY A 312 19.51 6.62 17.14
CA GLY A 312 20.12 6.49 15.83
C GLY A 312 19.02 6.71 14.78
N PRO A 313 19.31 7.32 13.64
CA PRO A 313 18.31 7.52 12.62
C PRO A 313 17.74 6.15 12.25
N VAL A 314 16.46 5.97 12.55
CA VAL A 314 15.69 4.88 11.96
C VAL A 314 15.59 5.19 10.47
N PRO A 315 15.72 4.19 9.58
CA PRO A 315 15.53 4.43 8.16
C PRO A 315 14.17 5.10 7.98
N ILE A 316 14.17 6.29 7.40
CA ILE A 316 12.95 6.87 6.84
C ILE A 316 12.58 5.92 5.72
N ILE A 317 11.57 5.10 5.95
CA ILE A 317 10.98 4.29 4.89
C ILE A 317 10.40 5.29 3.91
N PRO A 318 10.84 5.29 2.65
CA PRO A 318 10.14 6.09 1.65
C PRO A 318 8.70 5.61 1.63
N THR A 319 7.80 6.46 2.04
CA THR A 319 6.36 6.19 2.14
C THR A 319 5.71 5.90 0.80
N ASP A 320 6.48 5.93 -0.27
CA ASP A 320 5.98 5.94 -1.63
C ASP A 320 6.70 4.96 -2.57
N ILE A 321 6.89 3.73 -2.13
CA ILE A 321 7.63 2.74 -2.94
C ILE A 321 6.84 2.31 -4.18
N TYR A 322 5.52 2.34 -4.13
CA TYR A 322 4.67 2.05 -5.30
C TYR A 322 4.40 3.27 -6.18
N HIS A 323 4.64 4.47 -5.66
CA HIS A 323 4.37 5.74 -6.35
C HIS A 323 5.63 6.55 -6.67
N THR A 324 6.84 6.11 -6.31
CA THR A 324 8.09 6.82 -6.57
C THR A 324 8.42 6.98 -8.05
N ARG A 325 7.73 6.28 -8.93
CA ARG A 325 7.91 6.45 -10.37
C ARG A 325 7.18 7.64 -10.95
N ASN A 326 6.11 8.03 -10.30
CA ASN A 326 5.31 9.17 -10.71
C ASN A 326 5.26 10.12 -9.53
N LYS A 327 6.01 11.21 -9.55
CA LYS A 327 5.77 12.28 -8.57
C LYS A 327 4.29 12.62 -8.65
N ARG A 328 3.54 12.29 -7.61
CA ARG A 328 2.19 12.82 -7.47
C ARG A 328 2.32 14.32 -7.47
N GLN A 329 1.87 14.94 -8.52
CA GLN A 329 1.65 16.37 -8.45
C GLN A 329 0.39 16.60 -7.62
N ASP A 330 0.37 17.76 -6.98
CA ASP A 330 -0.82 18.32 -6.36
C ASP A 330 -2.06 18.08 -7.24
N ILE A 331 -3.22 17.93 -6.62
CA ILE A 331 -4.53 18.16 -7.26
C ILE A 331 -4.49 19.55 -7.87
N THR A 332 -4.08 19.70 -9.12
CA THR A 332 -3.67 21.03 -9.56
C THR A 332 -4.42 21.59 -10.75
N SER A 333 -4.09 21.21 -11.94
CA SER A 333 -4.37 22.17 -13.02
C SER A 333 -5.68 21.94 -13.76
N SER A 334 -6.24 20.73 -13.71
CA SER A 334 -7.52 20.39 -14.34
C SER A 334 -8.73 20.51 -13.41
N TYR A 335 -8.49 20.64 -12.10
CA TYR A 335 -9.54 20.68 -11.11
C TYR A 335 -10.10 22.08 -10.93
N ALA A 336 -11.41 22.17 -10.69
CA ALA A 336 -12.06 23.40 -10.26
C ALA A 336 -11.48 23.91 -8.93
N SER A 337 -11.75 25.17 -8.57
CA SER A 337 -11.33 25.70 -7.27
C SER A 337 -11.94 24.89 -6.13
N ALA A 338 -11.10 24.29 -5.31
CA ALA A 338 -11.53 23.55 -4.13
C ALA A 338 -12.21 24.45 -3.10
N VAL A 339 -13.29 23.96 -2.48
CA VAL A 339 -13.94 24.66 -1.36
C VAL A 339 -13.22 24.40 -0.03
N ALA A 340 -12.51 23.28 0.07
CA ALA A 340 -11.58 22.94 1.14
C ALA A 340 -10.43 22.15 0.52
N LYS A 341 -9.20 22.35 0.97
CA LYS A 341 -8.02 21.62 0.51
C LYS A 341 -6.94 21.71 1.58
N ASP A 342 -6.25 20.60 1.83
CA ASP A 342 -5.04 20.56 2.66
C ASP A 342 -3.82 21.13 1.91
N THR A 343 -2.78 21.48 2.62
CA THR A 343 -1.55 22.05 2.04
C THR A 343 -0.84 21.06 1.11
N SER A 344 -0.88 19.79 1.43
CA SER A 344 -0.23 18.73 0.65
C SER A 344 -1.00 18.31 -0.61
N GLY A 345 -2.26 18.73 -0.74
CA GLY A 345 -3.11 18.40 -1.88
C GLY A 345 -3.63 16.97 -1.87
N VAL A 346 -3.59 16.30 -0.74
CA VAL A 346 -4.02 14.89 -0.59
C VAL A 346 -5.53 14.80 -0.40
N VAL A 347 -6.13 15.79 0.28
CA VAL A 347 -7.57 15.88 0.49
C VAL A 347 -8.11 17.18 -0.05
N ALA A 348 -9.16 17.09 -0.87
CA ALA A 348 -9.83 18.29 -1.36
C ALA A 348 -11.34 18.09 -1.51
N GLY A 349 -12.11 19.12 -1.19
CA GLY A 349 -13.54 19.15 -1.38
C GLY A 349 -13.94 20.10 -2.49
N TYR A 350 -14.96 19.71 -3.26
CA TYR A 350 -15.48 20.46 -4.41
C TYR A 350 -17.00 20.49 -4.40
N PHE A 351 -17.58 21.44 -5.13
CA PHE A 351 -19.01 21.49 -5.43
C PHE A 351 -19.21 21.40 -6.92
N LEU A 352 -20.05 20.48 -7.37
CA LEU A 352 -20.40 20.40 -8.76
C LEU A 352 -21.35 21.55 -9.15
N ASN A 353 -21.25 21.97 -10.39
CA ASN A 353 -22.07 23.00 -11.01
C ASN A 353 -22.84 22.43 -12.19
N GLY A 354 -23.95 23.07 -12.51
CA GLY A 354 -24.82 22.72 -13.62
C GLY A 354 -26.16 22.17 -13.19
N GLU A 355 -27.12 22.18 -14.10
CA GLU A 355 -28.49 21.72 -13.85
C GLU A 355 -28.53 20.27 -13.39
N GLY A 356 -29.08 20.02 -12.21
CA GLY A 356 -29.19 18.69 -11.57
C GLY A 356 -28.02 18.30 -10.69
N TYR A 357 -26.95 19.12 -10.60
CA TYR A 357 -25.79 18.84 -9.77
C TYR A 357 -25.57 19.86 -8.64
N GLU A 358 -26.45 20.82 -8.48
CA GLU A 358 -26.31 21.97 -7.54
C GLU A 358 -26.18 21.52 -6.09
N ASP A 359 -26.75 20.38 -5.73
CA ASP A 359 -26.72 19.79 -4.39
C ASP A 359 -25.66 18.67 -4.22
N VAL A 360 -24.80 18.46 -5.25
CA VAL A 360 -23.74 17.44 -5.23
C VAL A 360 -22.42 18.07 -4.76
N ALA A 361 -21.79 17.40 -3.81
CA ALA A 361 -20.44 17.71 -3.37
C ALA A 361 -19.50 16.54 -3.69
N VAL A 362 -18.21 16.80 -3.79
CA VAL A 362 -17.16 15.79 -4.00
C VAL A 362 -16.11 15.93 -2.92
N LEU A 363 -15.77 14.83 -2.28
CA LEU A 363 -14.61 14.71 -1.40
C LEU A 363 -13.60 13.79 -2.09
N LYS A 364 -12.50 14.37 -2.60
CA LYS A 364 -11.41 13.60 -3.17
C LYS A 364 -10.37 13.34 -2.11
N ILE A 365 -10.00 12.06 -1.94
CA ILE A 365 -8.93 11.61 -1.06
C ILE A 365 -7.98 10.76 -1.89
N ILE A 366 -6.83 11.32 -2.27
CA ILE A 366 -5.84 10.63 -3.11
C ILE A 366 -5.05 9.60 -2.29
N SER A 367 -4.82 9.89 -1.01
CA SER A 367 -4.01 9.06 -0.13
C SER A 367 -4.41 9.30 1.32
N PHE A 368 -4.07 8.33 2.18
CA PHE A 368 -4.01 8.52 3.62
C PHE A 368 -2.56 8.66 4.13
N SER A 369 -1.62 8.94 3.22
CA SER A 369 -0.19 9.10 3.53
C SER A 369 0.27 10.53 3.30
N ASN A 370 1.19 10.97 4.16
CA ASN A 370 1.91 12.23 3.96
C ASN A 370 2.86 12.10 2.75
N PRO A 371 2.75 12.96 1.73
CA PRO A 371 3.68 12.95 0.60
C PRO A 371 5.07 13.53 0.93
N GLY A 372 5.36 13.78 2.21
CA GLY A 372 6.64 14.31 2.66
C GLY A 372 6.78 15.83 2.57
N SER A 373 5.70 16.54 2.30
CA SER A 373 5.69 18.02 2.23
C SER A 373 5.56 18.71 3.58
N LEU A 374 5.01 17.99 4.57
CA LEU A 374 4.75 18.47 5.92
C LEU A 374 5.37 17.52 6.96
N ASP A 375 5.44 17.96 8.19
CA ASP A 375 5.60 17.08 9.35
C ASP A 375 4.38 16.16 9.49
N GLU A 376 4.57 14.92 9.99
CA GLU A 376 3.49 13.93 10.11
C GLU A 376 2.32 14.43 10.95
N THR A 377 2.62 15.09 12.07
CA THR A 377 1.58 15.63 12.95
C THR A 377 0.81 16.76 12.26
N GLU A 378 1.51 17.63 11.55
CA GLU A 378 0.91 18.71 10.79
C GLU A 378 0.04 18.16 9.67
N PHE A 379 0.54 17.18 8.89
CA PHE A 379 -0.23 16.51 7.86
C PHE A 379 -1.51 15.86 8.41
N ASN A 380 -1.40 15.07 9.47
CA ASN A 380 -2.56 14.40 10.07
C ASN A 380 -3.62 15.39 10.56
N ASN A 381 -3.18 16.50 11.12
CA ASN A 381 -4.09 17.56 11.58
C ASN A 381 -4.76 18.30 10.43
N GLU A 382 -4.02 18.60 9.36
CA GLU A 382 -4.59 19.25 8.18
C GLU A 382 -5.59 18.33 7.49
N PHE A 383 -5.28 17.03 7.38
CA PHE A 383 -6.18 16.05 6.81
C PHE A 383 -7.52 16.03 7.54
N GLN A 384 -7.49 15.85 8.88
CA GLN A 384 -8.68 15.85 9.73
C GLN A 384 -9.47 17.16 9.59
N ALA A 385 -8.78 18.29 9.69
CA ALA A 385 -9.40 19.60 9.65
C ALA A 385 -10.02 19.93 8.29
N THR A 386 -9.39 19.51 7.20
CA THR A 386 -9.90 19.74 5.84
C THR A 386 -11.24 19.06 5.62
N ILE A 387 -11.39 17.79 6.06
CA ILE A 387 -12.69 17.10 6.01
C ILE A 387 -13.74 17.81 6.87
N GLN A 388 -13.36 18.26 8.06
CA GLN A 388 -14.27 18.99 8.94
C GLN A 388 -14.75 20.32 8.32
N ILE A 389 -13.85 21.09 7.70
CA ILE A 389 -14.16 22.32 6.97
C ILE A 389 -15.08 22.02 5.80
N PHE A 390 -14.76 21.00 5.00
CA PHE A 390 -15.57 20.58 3.87
C PHE A 390 -17.00 20.24 4.30
N LEU A 391 -17.19 19.40 5.31
CA LEU A 391 -18.50 19.02 5.81
C LEU A 391 -19.29 20.23 6.34
N SER A 392 -18.61 21.18 7.02
CA SER A 392 -19.24 22.42 7.49
C SER A 392 -19.73 23.28 6.32
N LYS A 393 -18.94 23.37 5.25
CA LYS A 393 -19.35 24.09 4.02
C LYS A 393 -20.49 23.36 3.30
N CYS A 394 -20.48 22.05 3.26
CA CYS A 394 -21.61 21.27 2.70
C CYS A 394 -22.92 21.57 3.42
N LEU A 395 -22.89 21.69 4.75
CA LEU A 395 -24.06 22.08 5.53
C LEU A 395 -24.55 23.50 5.21
N SER A 396 -23.62 24.48 5.16
CA SER A 396 -23.98 25.87 4.88
C SER A 396 -24.53 26.08 3.47
N GLU A 397 -24.04 25.34 2.49
CA GLU A 397 -24.44 25.41 1.09
C GLU A 397 -25.55 24.39 0.75
N ASN A 398 -26.14 23.76 1.79
CA ASN A 398 -27.24 22.80 1.66
C ASN A 398 -26.96 21.65 0.66
N LYS A 399 -25.72 21.16 0.59
CA LYS A 399 -25.37 19.98 -0.19
C LYS A 399 -25.98 18.73 0.43
N LYS A 400 -26.56 17.86 -0.39
CA LYS A 400 -27.30 16.68 0.06
C LYS A 400 -26.76 15.36 -0.49
N LYS A 401 -25.89 15.45 -1.49
CA LYS A 401 -25.32 14.35 -2.26
C LYS A 401 -23.82 14.45 -2.23
N LEU A 402 -23.15 13.28 -2.13
CA LEU A 402 -21.70 13.23 -2.00
C LEU A 402 -21.11 12.15 -2.92
N ILE A 403 -20.07 12.53 -3.65
CA ILE A 403 -19.14 11.60 -4.29
C ILE A 403 -17.89 11.55 -3.40
N ILE A 404 -17.46 10.36 -3.00
CA ILE A 404 -16.17 10.13 -2.38
C ILE A 404 -15.25 9.58 -3.47
N ASP A 405 -14.36 10.42 -4.00
CA ASP A 405 -13.43 10.04 -5.06
C ASP A 405 -12.14 9.47 -4.46
N LEU A 406 -11.98 8.16 -4.62
CA LEU A 406 -10.86 7.36 -4.11
C LEU A 406 -9.96 6.82 -5.25
N ARG A 407 -10.09 7.36 -6.45
CA ARG A 407 -9.23 6.94 -7.57
C ARG A 407 -7.76 7.19 -7.23
N GLU A 408 -6.92 6.21 -7.54
CA GLU A 408 -5.47 6.18 -7.28
C GLU A 408 -5.08 6.15 -5.78
N ASN A 409 -6.02 5.94 -4.87
CA ASN A 409 -5.72 5.90 -3.46
C ASN A 409 -5.13 4.54 -3.05
N GLY A 410 -3.82 4.45 -2.87
CA GLY A 410 -3.11 3.25 -2.44
C GLY A 410 -3.13 2.99 -0.93
N GLY A 411 -3.79 3.84 -0.13
CA GLY A 411 -3.87 3.68 1.33
C GLY A 411 -3.07 4.70 2.13
N GLY A 412 -2.55 4.29 3.28
CA GLY A 412 -1.76 5.09 4.20
C GLY A 412 -2.12 4.86 5.68
N ASN A 413 -2.21 5.93 6.46
CA ASN A 413 -2.43 5.90 7.89
C ASN A 413 -3.84 5.43 8.27
N THR A 414 -3.93 4.34 9.03
CA THR A 414 -5.20 3.75 9.49
C THR A 414 -6.01 4.73 10.35
N ASN A 415 -5.35 5.56 11.16
CA ASN A 415 -6.07 6.52 11.99
C ASN A 415 -6.84 7.55 11.16
N LEU A 416 -6.28 7.97 10.02
CA LEU A 416 -6.92 8.94 9.13
C LEU A 416 -8.16 8.36 8.44
N LEU A 417 -8.12 7.08 8.03
CA LEU A 417 -9.32 6.45 7.47
C LEU A 417 -10.44 6.31 8.52
N LEU A 418 -10.08 5.96 9.76
CA LEU A 418 -11.05 5.84 10.85
C LEU A 418 -11.65 7.20 11.17
N ASP A 419 -10.83 8.25 11.23
CA ASP A 419 -11.28 9.63 11.43
C ASP A 419 -12.20 10.09 10.30
N ALA A 420 -11.82 9.91 9.04
CA ALA A 420 -12.63 10.27 7.88
C ALA A 420 -14.00 9.55 7.90
N PHE A 421 -14.01 8.24 8.21
CA PHE A 421 -15.25 7.49 8.34
C PHE A 421 -16.15 8.05 9.43
N MET A 422 -15.61 8.31 10.61
CA MET A 422 -16.38 8.81 11.76
C MET A 422 -16.80 10.27 11.58
N GLN A 423 -16.11 11.05 10.78
CA GLN A 423 -16.55 12.39 10.39
C GLN A 423 -17.76 12.35 9.45
N LEU A 424 -17.77 11.40 8.51
CA LEU A 424 -18.89 11.19 7.57
C LEU A 424 -20.09 10.54 8.23
N PHE A 425 -19.87 9.58 9.12
CA PHE A 425 -20.88 8.76 9.79
C PHE A 425 -20.68 8.76 11.31
N PRO A 426 -20.92 9.89 12.01
CA PRO A 426 -20.55 10.07 13.42
C PRO A 426 -21.31 9.16 14.40
N GLU A 427 -22.37 8.50 13.96
CA GLU A 427 -23.15 7.55 14.77
C GLU A 427 -22.65 6.09 14.64
N MET A 428 -21.62 5.85 13.81
CA MET A 428 -21.08 4.54 13.53
C MET A 428 -19.65 4.42 14.05
N GLU A 429 -19.37 3.37 14.81
CA GLU A 429 -18.03 3.02 15.21
C GLU A 429 -17.40 2.07 14.17
N PRO A 430 -16.23 2.43 13.57
CA PRO A 430 -15.57 1.57 12.60
C PRO A 430 -15.13 0.25 13.23
N PHE A 431 -15.08 -0.80 12.43
CA PHE A 431 -14.70 -2.14 12.90
C PHE A 431 -13.22 -2.45 12.70
N SER A 432 -12.72 -2.32 11.49
CA SER A 432 -11.33 -2.59 11.12
C SER A 432 -10.72 -3.83 11.81
N GLY A 433 -11.40 -4.97 11.69
CA GLY A 433 -11.00 -6.21 12.37
C GLY A 433 -9.75 -6.82 11.78
N GLN A 434 -8.79 -7.22 12.62
CA GLN A 434 -7.48 -7.71 12.20
C GLN A 434 -7.02 -8.86 13.08
N ARG A 435 -6.03 -9.61 12.59
CA ARG A 435 -5.35 -10.66 13.34
C ARG A 435 -3.95 -10.89 12.78
N TYR A 436 -3.04 -11.34 13.65
CA TYR A 436 -1.69 -11.74 13.26
C TYR A 436 -1.61 -13.25 13.04
N ARG A 437 -0.69 -13.68 12.20
CA ARG A 437 -0.26 -15.07 12.17
C ARG A 437 0.57 -15.37 13.42
N ALA A 438 0.12 -16.29 14.26
CA ALA A 438 0.72 -16.63 15.54
C ALA A 438 1.83 -17.70 15.38
N THR A 439 2.92 -17.33 14.67
CA THR A 439 4.08 -18.20 14.53
C THR A 439 4.75 -18.47 15.87
N ASP A 440 5.62 -19.47 15.94
CA ASP A 440 6.41 -19.77 17.15
C ASP A 440 7.24 -18.55 17.59
N ALA A 441 7.85 -17.85 16.64
CA ALA A 441 8.62 -16.64 16.94
C ALA A 441 7.73 -15.49 17.45
N PHE A 442 6.56 -15.27 16.82
CA PHE A 442 5.61 -14.25 17.29
C PHE A 442 5.16 -14.54 18.72
N THR A 443 4.82 -15.79 19.00
CA THR A 443 4.39 -16.23 20.33
C THR A 443 5.50 -16.05 21.37
N LYS A 444 6.74 -16.46 21.08
CA LYS A 444 7.88 -16.32 21.99
C LYS A 444 8.15 -14.87 22.36
N ILE A 445 8.14 -13.96 21.37
CA ILE A 445 8.30 -12.52 21.62
C ILE A 445 7.19 -12.00 22.54
N GLY A 446 5.95 -12.39 22.27
CA GLY A 446 4.81 -12.01 23.10
C GLY A 446 4.87 -12.57 24.52
N ASP A 447 5.29 -13.81 24.70
CA ASP A 447 5.50 -14.43 26.00
C ASP A 447 6.53 -13.66 26.83
N ALA A 448 7.64 -13.22 26.21
CA ALA A 448 8.66 -12.41 26.85
C ALA A 448 8.10 -11.08 27.35
N ILE A 449 7.40 -10.36 26.49
CA ILE A 449 6.78 -9.06 26.82
C ILE A 449 5.80 -9.23 27.99
N ASN A 450 5.00 -10.29 27.96
CA ASN A 450 4.01 -10.55 29.01
C ASN A 450 4.64 -11.07 30.29
N GLU A 451 5.75 -11.82 30.24
CA GLU A 451 6.52 -12.20 31.42
C GLU A 451 7.10 -10.96 32.12
N ILE A 452 7.67 -10.00 31.35
CA ILE A 452 8.17 -8.74 31.92
C ILE A 452 7.03 -7.94 32.54
N ARG A 453 5.92 -7.81 31.83
CA ARG A 453 4.75 -7.06 32.30
C ARG A 453 4.09 -7.68 33.54
N GLY A 454 4.04 -9.01 33.61
CA GLY A 454 3.39 -9.75 34.71
C GLY A 454 4.24 -9.84 35.98
N ASP A 455 5.56 -9.63 35.89
CA ASP A 455 6.48 -9.68 37.04
C ASP A 455 6.89 -8.27 37.49
N THR A 456 6.51 -7.90 38.72
CA THR A 456 6.77 -6.54 39.26
C THR A 456 8.26 -6.19 39.28
N ALA A 457 9.16 -7.15 39.52
CA ALA A 457 10.61 -6.91 39.59
C ALA A 457 11.15 -6.68 38.17
N LYS A 458 10.74 -7.49 37.19
CA LYS A 458 11.10 -7.35 35.77
C LYS A 458 10.56 -6.05 35.19
N ALA A 459 9.29 -5.72 35.43
CA ALA A 459 8.66 -4.46 34.99
C ALA A 459 9.39 -3.22 35.58
N ARG A 460 9.80 -3.28 36.86
CA ARG A 460 10.60 -2.21 37.46
C ARG A 460 11.98 -2.11 36.82
N LEU A 461 12.62 -3.23 36.54
CA LEU A 461 13.92 -3.28 35.87
C LEU A 461 13.81 -2.69 34.46
N TYR A 462 12.80 -3.13 33.69
CA TYR A 462 12.50 -2.58 32.37
C TYR A 462 12.36 -1.06 32.39
N ARG A 463 11.50 -0.53 33.28
CA ARG A 463 11.34 0.92 33.48
C ARG A 463 12.62 1.64 33.88
N THR A 464 13.51 0.96 34.61
CA THR A 464 14.80 1.54 35.00
C THR A 464 15.72 1.75 33.80
N PHE A 465 15.69 0.80 32.83
CA PHE A 465 16.48 0.87 31.60
C PHE A 465 15.85 1.81 30.57
N THR A 466 14.58 1.63 30.23
CA THR A 466 13.89 2.35 29.16
C THR A 466 13.38 3.74 29.56
N LYS A 467 13.24 4.00 30.85
CA LYS A 467 12.62 5.19 31.47
C LYS A 467 11.11 5.25 31.31
N GLU A 468 10.50 4.26 30.71
CA GLU A 468 9.05 4.16 30.53
C GLU A 468 8.52 2.78 30.99
N PRO A 469 7.26 2.66 31.37
CA PRO A 469 6.61 1.36 31.58
C PRO A 469 6.53 0.58 30.25
N ILE A 470 6.58 -0.75 30.34
CA ILE A 470 6.45 -1.61 29.14
C ILE A 470 5.07 -1.44 28.47
N GLU A 471 4.06 -1.06 29.23
CA GLU A 471 2.73 -0.78 28.74
C GLU A 471 2.66 0.45 27.84
N GLU A 472 3.59 1.38 27.98
CA GLU A 472 3.69 2.61 27.19
C GLU A 472 4.68 2.45 26.02
N SER A 473 5.41 1.34 25.96
CA SER A 473 6.40 1.11 24.93
C SER A 473 5.75 0.66 23.62
N TYR A 474 5.79 1.54 22.65
CA TYR A 474 5.14 1.35 21.35
C TYR A 474 5.86 0.36 20.43
N ILE A 475 7.14 0.10 20.68
CA ILE A 475 7.92 -0.87 19.89
C ILE A 475 7.30 -2.28 19.92
N TYR A 476 6.54 -2.61 20.98
CA TYR A 476 5.88 -3.91 21.15
C TYR A 476 4.40 -3.89 20.76
N ARG A 477 3.96 -2.92 19.97
CA ARG A 477 2.55 -2.72 19.64
C ARG A 477 1.84 -3.97 19.09
N TYR A 478 2.51 -4.83 18.35
CA TYR A 478 1.95 -6.07 17.81
C TYR A 478 1.53 -7.07 18.90
N TRP A 479 2.15 -6.98 20.08
CA TRP A 479 1.89 -7.84 21.23
C TRP A 479 1.17 -7.13 22.37
N SER A 480 0.86 -5.85 22.19
CA SER A 480 0.24 -4.99 23.21
C SER A 480 -1.27 -5.17 23.24
N TRP A 481 -1.71 -6.39 23.55
CA TRP A 481 -3.13 -6.76 23.60
C TRP A 481 -4.00 -5.81 24.44
N TRP A 482 -3.44 -5.12 25.40
CA TRP A 482 -4.15 -4.14 26.24
C TRP A 482 -4.52 -2.85 25.52
N HIS A 483 -3.96 -2.61 24.33
CA HIS A 483 -4.33 -1.50 23.43
C HIS A 483 -5.39 -1.88 22.40
N PHE A 484 -5.79 -3.14 22.36
CA PHE A 484 -6.77 -3.64 21.40
C PHE A 484 -8.09 -3.99 22.09
N ARG A 485 -9.12 -4.15 21.28
CA ARG A 485 -10.44 -4.69 21.65
C ARG A 485 -10.66 -6.02 20.94
N THR A 486 -11.44 -6.90 21.56
CA THR A 486 -11.96 -8.09 20.87
C THR A 486 -12.86 -7.68 19.72
N ALA A 487 -13.22 -8.60 18.83
CA ALA A 487 -14.18 -8.35 17.75
C ALA A 487 -15.51 -7.73 18.27
N GLU A 488 -15.93 -8.10 19.49
CA GLU A 488 -17.15 -7.58 20.13
C GLU A 488 -16.94 -6.24 20.87
N GLY A 489 -15.74 -5.62 20.73
CA GLY A 489 -15.43 -4.33 21.37
C GLY A 489 -15.08 -4.39 22.86
N LYS A 490 -14.84 -5.57 23.42
CA LYS A 490 -14.44 -5.74 24.83
C LYS A 490 -12.92 -5.69 24.97
N ALA A 491 -12.44 -5.30 26.15
CA ALA A 491 -11.03 -5.45 26.48
C ALA A 491 -10.64 -6.93 26.51
N PHE A 492 -9.44 -7.25 26.04
CA PHE A 492 -8.86 -8.58 26.25
C PHE A 492 -8.60 -8.83 27.73
N SER A 493 -8.77 -10.05 28.18
CA SER A 493 -8.48 -10.45 29.57
C SER A 493 -7.00 -10.72 29.83
N GLY A 494 -6.22 -10.94 28.78
CA GLY A 494 -4.79 -11.27 28.89
C GLY A 494 -4.19 -11.73 27.57
N TRP A 495 -2.88 -12.00 27.60
CA TRP A 495 -2.13 -12.50 26.47
C TRP A 495 -2.69 -13.80 25.91
N ASP A 496 -3.07 -14.76 26.76
CA ASP A 496 -3.59 -16.05 26.32
C ASP A 496 -4.88 -15.93 25.51
N GLN A 497 -5.71 -14.93 25.80
CA GLN A 497 -6.91 -14.65 25.00
C GLN A 497 -6.55 -14.01 23.66
N PHE A 498 -5.56 -13.14 23.65
CA PHE A 498 -5.14 -12.44 22.44
C PHE A 498 -4.35 -13.38 21.50
N ASN A 499 -3.31 -14.03 22.00
CA ASN A 499 -2.47 -14.98 21.25
C ASN A 499 -3.16 -16.33 21.06
N GLY A 500 -4.30 -16.50 21.74
CA GLY A 500 -4.99 -17.76 21.85
C GLY A 500 -5.53 -18.29 20.54
N PRO A 501 -5.88 -19.57 20.51
CA PRO A 501 -5.79 -20.44 19.35
C PRO A 501 -6.96 -20.22 18.39
N LEU A 502 -6.81 -19.30 17.47
CA LEU A 502 -7.61 -19.36 16.25
C LEU A 502 -6.86 -20.23 15.26
N GLU A 503 -7.34 -21.43 15.00
CA GLU A 503 -6.78 -22.33 13.98
C GLU A 503 -7.62 -22.24 12.72
N LEU A 504 -6.99 -21.87 11.61
CA LEU A 504 -7.61 -21.72 10.30
C LEU A 504 -6.69 -22.33 9.25
N ASN A 505 -7.22 -23.18 8.39
CA ASN A 505 -6.46 -23.82 7.30
C ASN A 505 -5.15 -24.48 7.78
N ASP A 506 -5.19 -25.16 8.92
CA ASP A 506 -4.05 -25.82 9.57
C ASP A 506 -2.92 -24.86 10.01
N ASP A 507 -3.24 -23.60 10.25
CA ASP A 507 -2.30 -22.59 10.77
C ASP A 507 -2.90 -21.80 11.95
N LYS A 508 -2.03 -21.12 12.72
CA LYS A 508 -2.40 -20.43 13.94
C LYS A 508 -2.43 -18.92 13.76
N PHE A 509 -3.46 -18.32 14.31
CA PHE A 509 -3.65 -16.87 14.31
C PHE A 509 -3.99 -16.37 15.72
N THR A 510 -3.70 -15.09 15.98
CA THR A 510 -4.24 -14.41 17.14
C THR A 510 -5.77 -14.35 17.06
N ALA A 511 -6.42 -14.09 18.18
CA ALA A 511 -7.83 -13.71 18.15
C ALA A 511 -8.03 -12.49 17.24
N THR A 512 -9.22 -12.40 16.63
CA THR A 512 -9.58 -11.18 15.90
C THR A 512 -9.63 -10.00 16.87
N MET A 513 -8.87 -8.98 16.56
CA MET A 513 -8.80 -7.74 17.30
C MET A 513 -9.32 -6.57 16.47
N ARG A 514 -9.64 -5.48 17.13
CA ARG A 514 -9.89 -4.18 16.51
C ARG A 514 -9.19 -3.08 17.30
N TYR A 515 -8.94 -1.96 16.67
CA TYR A 515 -8.35 -0.81 17.35
C TYR A 515 -9.34 -0.22 18.37
N ASP A 516 -8.80 0.26 19.48
CA ASP A 516 -9.57 1.08 20.41
C ASP A 516 -9.50 2.53 19.95
N VAL A 517 -10.51 2.96 19.20
CA VAL A 517 -10.55 4.33 18.65
C VAL A 517 -10.61 5.43 19.72
N SER A 518 -10.73 5.07 20.99
CA SER A 518 -10.68 6.02 22.12
C SER A 518 -9.25 6.35 22.58
N ILE A 519 -8.26 5.64 22.05
CA ILE A 519 -6.83 5.85 22.36
C ILE A 519 -6.04 6.04 21.07
N PRO A 520 -4.92 6.77 21.09
CA PRO A 520 -4.10 6.95 19.90
C PRO A 520 -3.48 5.62 19.47
N LEU A 521 -3.35 5.44 18.16
CA LEU A 521 -2.75 4.24 17.57
C LEU A 521 -1.22 4.26 17.64
N SER A 522 -0.60 5.41 17.88
CA SER A 522 0.84 5.55 18.06
C SER A 522 1.19 6.66 19.05
N PRO A 523 2.41 6.68 19.64
CA PRO A 523 2.85 7.76 20.52
C PRO A 523 2.99 9.11 19.82
N ASP A 524 3.32 9.10 18.54
CA ASP A 524 3.40 10.32 17.72
C ASP A 524 2.02 10.91 17.49
N GLN A 525 1.04 10.07 17.63
CA GLN A 525 -0.38 10.40 17.65
C GLN A 525 -0.82 10.62 19.08
N ALA A 526 0.11 11.02 19.95
CA ALA A 526 -0.13 11.24 21.36
C ALA A 526 -1.23 12.25 21.57
N VAL A 527 -2.05 11.91 22.49
CA VAL A 527 -3.32 12.51 22.84
C VAL A 527 -3.14 13.92 23.38
N VAL A 528 -2.99 14.86 22.50
CA VAL A 528 -3.30 16.25 22.87
C VAL A 528 -4.55 16.64 22.11
N PRO A 529 -5.67 16.88 22.79
CA PRO A 529 -6.86 17.40 22.13
C PRO A 529 -6.54 18.70 21.42
N PHE A 530 -6.86 18.78 20.13
CA PHE A 530 -6.64 20.02 19.44
C PHE A 530 -7.94 20.63 18.92
N LYS A 531 -7.95 21.94 18.85
CA LYS A 531 -9.04 22.72 18.31
C LYS A 531 -8.58 23.33 17.01
N VAL A 532 -9.29 23.04 15.96
CA VAL A 532 -9.13 23.75 14.69
C VAL A 532 -9.80 25.09 14.81
N THR A 533 -9.03 26.16 14.65
CA THR A 533 -9.57 27.51 14.50
C THR A 533 -9.59 27.83 13.00
N ILE A 534 -10.77 27.85 12.41
CA ILE A 534 -10.94 28.23 11.01
C ILE A 534 -10.78 29.74 10.91
N THR A 535 -9.69 30.22 10.37
CA THR A 535 -9.54 31.60 9.95
C THR A 535 -9.90 31.73 8.48
N ASN A 536 -10.71 32.68 8.24
CA ASN A 536 -11.66 32.81 7.18
C ASN A 536 -11.17 33.26 5.81
N THR A 537 -9.87 33.27 5.53
CA THR A 537 -9.41 33.92 4.29
C THR A 537 -8.88 32.96 3.24
N ASP A 538 -8.32 31.80 3.62
CA ASP A 538 -7.55 31.01 2.66
C ASP A 538 -7.96 29.53 2.56
N ASN A 539 -9.10 29.14 3.13
CA ASN A 539 -9.58 27.76 3.19
C ASN A 539 -8.65 26.77 3.92
N HIS A 540 -7.62 27.25 4.58
CA HIS A 540 -6.74 26.45 5.40
C HIS A 540 -7.13 26.51 6.88
N PRO A 541 -7.10 25.38 7.60
CA PRO A 541 -7.29 25.36 9.04
C PRO A 541 -6.10 26.06 9.72
N GLN A 542 -6.39 26.79 10.78
CA GLN A 542 -5.34 27.23 11.70
C GLN A 542 -5.41 26.41 12.97
N TYR A 543 -4.28 25.91 13.39
CA TYR A 543 -4.16 25.04 14.55
C TYR A 543 -3.87 25.84 15.80
N THR A 544 -4.36 25.33 16.92
CA THR A 544 -3.97 25.78 18.25
C THR A 544 -2.89 24.85 18.80
N ASP A 545 -2.29 25.19 19.93
CA ASP A 545 -1.28 24.37 20.59
C ASP A 545 -1.81 23.03 21.14
N GLU A 546 -3.14 22.83 21.13
CA GLU A 546 -3.80 21.63 21.60
C GLU A 546 -4.23 20.77 20.41
N VAL A 547 -3.41 19.80 20.04
CA VAL A 547 -3.63 18.93 18.89
C VAL A 547 -4.04 17.53 19.33
N SER A 548 -5.04 16.97 18.67
CA SER A 548 -5.39 15.55 18.82
C SER A 548 -5.70 14.95 17.46
N ILE A 549 -5.10 13.82 17.19
CA ILE A 549 -5.39 13.01 16.04
C ILE A 549 -6.26 11.80 16.37
N LEU A 550 -6.89 11.81 17.55
CA LEU A 550 -7.98 10.89 17.80
C LEU A 550 -9.09 11.16 16.78
N PRO A 551 -9.73 10.10 16.25
CA PRO A 551 -10.84 10.25 15.32
C PRO A 551 -11.86 11.27 15.83
N GLU A 552 -12.06 12.34 15.05
CA GLU A 552 -12.92 13.45 15.49
C GLU A 552 -14.37 13.02 15.64
N GLY A 553 -14.86 12.15 14.76
CA GLY A 553 -16.20 11.60 14.82
C GLY A 553 -16.52 10.90 16.13
N PHE A 554 -15.53 10.21 16.70
CA PHE A 554 -15.70 9.52 17.98
C PHE A 554 -16.06 10.44 19.14
N ARG A 555 -15.55 11.67 19.14
CA ARG A 555 -15.84 12.68 20.18
C ARG A 555 -17.25 13.19 20.15
N PHE A 556 -17.95 13.04 19.06
CA PHE A 556 -19.31 13.52 18.83
C PHE A 556 -20.37 12.41 18.85
N VAL A 557 -20.01 11.19 19.24
CA VAL A 557 -20.92 10.02 19.32
C VAL A 557 -22.16 10.28 20.19
N ASN A 558 -22.11 11.26 21.09
CA ASN A 558 -23.25 11.68 21.92
C ASN A 558 -24.22 12.66 21.22
N GLY A 559 -24.26 12.70 19.90
CA GLY A 559 -25.30 13.42 19.16
C GLY A 559 -25.09 14.93 19.01
N THR A 560 -23.87 15.45 19.22
CA THR A 560 -23.56 16.87 19.06
C THR A 560 -23.15 17.27 17.65
N ARG A 561 -22.77 16.29 16.80
CA ARG A 561 -22.41 16.53 15.41
C ARG A 561 -23.50 15.99 14.47
N PRO A 562 -24.04 16.81 13.58
CA PRO A 562 -25.03 16.34 12.63
C PRO A 562 -24.41 15.45 11.56
N THR A 563 -25.08 14.36 11.18
CA THR A 563 -24.80 13.64 9.96
C THR A 563 -25.12 14.53 8.76
N VAL A 564 -24.12 14.84 7.93
CA VAL A 564 -24.29 15.76 6.80
C VAL A 564 -24.97 15.08 5.63
N PHE A 565 -24.58 13.83 5.36
CA PHE A 565 -25.07 13.04 4.23
C PHE A 565 -25.71 11.75 4.70
N ASN A 566 -26.85 11.38 4.12
CA ASN A 566 -27.40 10.05 4.25
C ASN A 566 -26.63 9.09 3.34
N ALA A 567 -26.26 7.92 3.82
CA ALA A 567 -25.50 6.92 3.06
C ALA A 567 -26.11 6.60 1.67
N SER A 568 -27.46 6.60 1.57
CA SER A 568 -28.16 6.41 0.28
C SER A 568 -27.92 7.52 -0.76
N ASN A 569 -27.37 8.65 -0.33
CA ASN A 569 -27.03 9.79 -1.17
C ASN A 569 -25.50 9.97 -1.30
N VAL A 570 -24.74 8.96 -0.93
CA VAL A 570 -23.27 8.92 -1.03
C VAL A 570 -22.89 7.81 -1.99
N VAL A 571 -21.90 8.08 -2.84
CA VAL A 571 -21.32 7.08 -3.73
C VAL A 571 -19.80 7.16 -3.65
N MET A 572 -19.15 5.99 -3.55
CA MET A 572 -17.71 5.87 -3.77
C MET A 572 -17.43 5.84 -5.27
N TYR A 573 -16.43 6.59 -5.70
CA TYR A 573 -15.93 6.56 -7.07
C TYR A 573 -14.47 6.09 -7.04
N THR A 574 -14.18 4.94 -7.65
CA THR A 574 -12.86 4.32 -7.67
C THR A 574 -12.43 3.95 -9.08
N ASP A 575 -11.15 3.68 -9.24
CA ASP A 575 -10.55 3.07 -10.43
C ASP A 575 -10.03 1.65 -10.16
N ALA A 576 -10.59 0.99 -9.16
CA ALA A 576 -10.17 -0.30 -8.62
C ALA A 576 -8.78 -0.32 -7.94
N LEU A 577 -7.94 0.71 -8.09
CA LEU A 577 -6.57 0.71 -7.53
C LEU A 577 -6.52 0.99 -6.02
N CYS A 578 -7.65 1.33 -5.41
CA CYS A 578 -7.77 1.47 -3.96
C CYS A 578 -7.22 0.23 -3.24
N GLY A 579 -6.39 0.44 -2.21
CA GLY A 579 -5.79 -0.64 -1.43
C GLY A 579 -5.35 -0.19 -0.05
N SER A 580 -4.90 -1.12 0.81
CA SER A 580 -4.43 -0.80 2.16
C SER A 580 -5.49 -0.06 2.98
N SER A 581 -5.17 1.06 3.60
CA SER A 581 -6.15 1.88 4.34
C SER A 581 -7.33 2.36 3.48
N CYS A 582 -7.14 2.53 2.16
CA CYS A 582 -8.27 2.79 1.26
C CYS A 582 -9.22 1.58 1.18
N ALA A 583 -8.68 0.36 1.14
CA ALA A 583 -9.50 -0.86 1.16
C ALA A 583 -10.27 -1.00 2.49
N SER A 584 -9.62 -0.66 3.61
CA SER A 584 -10.29 -0.61 4.92
C SER A 584 -11.38 0.46 4.95
N PHE A 585 -11.13 1.62 4.37
CA PHE A 585 -12.14 2.69 4.26
C PHE A 585 -13.34 2.26 3.41
N HIS A 586 -13.09 1.57 2.30
CA HIS A 586 -14.15 0.95 1.50
C HIS A 586 -14.97 -0.08 2.31
N GLU A 587 -14.29 -0.94 3.10
CA GLU A 587 -14.98 -1.93 3.95
C GLU A 587 -15.93 -1.23 4.93
N GLU A 588 -15.49 -0.16 5.59
CA GLU A 588 -16.33 0.60 6.51
C GLU A 588 -17.49 1.32 5.77
N LEU A 589 -17.21 1.95 4.66
CA LEU A 589 -18.21 2.67 3.87
C LEU A 589 -19.29 1.72 3.30
N LYS A 590 -18.87 0.60 2.70
CA LYS A 590 -19.80 -0.35 2.08
C LYS A 590 -20.49 -1.21 3.14
N ASN A 591 -19.71 -1.87 3.99
CA ASN A 591 -20.21 -2.95 4.83
C ASN A 591 -20.76 -2.48 6.17
N LEU A 592 -20.42 -1.30 6.65
CA LEU A 592 -21.08 -0.68 7.79
C LEU A 592 -22.13 0.36 7.37
N ALA A 593 -21.75 1.33 6.55
CA ALA A 593 -22.62 2.45 6.23
C ALA A 593 -23.58 2.19 5.06
N GLY A 594 -23.32 1.21 4.21
CA GLY A 594 -24.17 0.91 3.05
C GLY A 594 -23.99 1.91 1.90
N VAL A 595 -22.78 2.43 1.71
CA VAL A 595 -22.43 3.35 0.62
C VAL A 595 -22.18 2.57 -0.65
N HIS A 596 -22.87 2.93 -1.72
CA HIS A 596 -22.71 2.34 -3.06
C HIS A 596 -21.39 2.74 -3.72
N ALA A 597 -20.97 1.97 -4.73
CA ALA A 597 -19.76 2.23 -5.48
C ALA A 597 -19.98 2.25 -7.00
N VAL A 598 -19.31 3.17 -7.68
CA VAL A 598 -19.11 3.20 -9.12
C VAL A 598 -17.62 3.07 -9.38
N THR A 599 -17.23 2.11 -10.23
CA THR A 599 -15.82 1.87 -10.55
C THR A 599 -15.57 2.08 -12.05
N VAL A 600 -14.51 2.85 -12.35
CA VAL A 600 -14.13 3.17 -13.73
C VAL A 600 -12.97 2.31 -14.21
N GLY A 601 -13.02 1.88 -15.47
CA GLY A 601 -11.95 1.14 -16.15
C GLY A 601 -12.08 -0.37 -16.07
N GLY A 602 -10.95 -1.04 -15.86
CA GLY A 602 -10.84 -2.50 -15.91
C GLY A 602 -10.84 -3.06 -17.32
N ARG A 603 -10.87 -4.38 -17.41
CA ARG A 603 -10.87 -5.12 -18.69
C ARG A 603 -12.05 -4.70 -19.58
N PRO A 604 -11.85 -4.68 -20.91
CA PRO A 604 -12.92 -4.38 -21.87
C PRO A 604 -13.90 -5.56 -21.98
N THR A 605 -14.65 -5.81 -20.90
CA THR A 605 -15.62 -6.91 -20.79
C THR A 605 -16.94 -6.41 -20.22
N ASN A 606 -18.03 -7.09 -20.59
CA ASN A 606 -19.37 -6.87 -20.05
C ASN A 606 -19.58 -7.70 -18.77
N THR A 607 -18.68 -7.52 -17.78
CA THR A 607 -18.68 -8.24 -16.52
C THR A 607 -18.54 -7.26 -15.35
N PRO A 608 -18.94 -7.63 -14.13
CA PRO A 608 -18.65 -6.83 -12.94
C PRO A 608 -17.16 -6.54 -12.79
N ILE A 609 -16.84 -5.50 -12.04
CA ILE A 609 -15.50 -5.13 -11.60
C ILE A 609 -15.50 -5.02 -10.07
N GLN A 610 -14.41 -5.34 -9.41
CA GLN A 610 -14.29 -5.06 -7.99
C GLN A 610 -14.08 -3.57 -7.73
N THR A 611 -14.66 -3.05 -6.64
CA THR A 611 -14.44 -1.67 -6.21
C THR A 611 -12.99 -1.45 -5.79
N VAL A 612 -12.38 -2.46 -5.19
CA VAL A 612 -11.03 -2.46 -4.63
C VAL A 612 -10.30 -3.71 -5.11
N THR A 613 -9.17 -3.53 -5.76
CA THR A 613 -8.27 -4.61 -6.17
C THR A 613 -6.87 -4.48 -5.61
N GLY A 614 -6.57 -3.38 -4.93
CA GLY A 614 -5.36 -3.26 -4.12
C GLY A 614 -5.40 -4.19 -2.91
N SER A 615 -4.28 -4.29 -2.19
CA SER A 615 -4.19 -5.15 -1.00
C SER A 615 -5.26 -4.81 0.03
N LYS A 616 -5.98 -5.82 0.48
CA LYS A 616 -7.01 -5.71 1.53
C LYS A 616 -6.48 -6.30 2.84
N GLY A 617 -5.31 -5.86 3.25
CA GLY A 617 -4.62 -6.35 4.45
C GLY A 617 -4.42 -5.23 5.47
N GLY A 618 -4.01 -5.65 6.64
CA GLY A 618 -3.66 -4.77 7.73
C GLY A 618 -2.22 -4.26 7.64
N GLU A 619 -1.52 -4.29 8.75
CA GLU A 619 -0.22 -3.64 8.90
C GLU A 619 0.88 -4.26 8.04
N VAL A 620 1.68 -3.39 7.46
CA VAL A 620 2.84 -3.70 6.64
C VAL A 620 4.11 -3.49 7.45
N THR A 621 5.00 -4.47 7.44
CA THR A 621 6.24 -4.42 8.21
C THR A 621 7.44 -4.64 7.28
N PRO A 622 8.42 -3.72 7.26
CA PRO A 622 9.71 -3.96 6.61
C PRO A 622 10.38 -5.23 7.13
N LEU A 623 11.06 -5.96 6.24
CA LEU A 623 11.70 -7.24 6.62
C LEU A 623 12.68 -7.07 7.77
N LEU A 624 13.45 -5.98 7.78
CA LEU A 624 14.45 -5.69 8.81
C LEU A 624 13.85 -5.51 10.23
N TYR A 625 12.57 -5.18 10.35
CA TYR A 625 11.93 -5.01 11.66
C TYR A 625 11.75 -6.35 12.39
N TRP A 626 11.48 -7.42 11.66
CA TRP A 626 11.40 -8.74 12.25
C TRP A 626 12.75 -9.22 12.77
N GLN A 627 13.84 -8.90 12.05
CA GLN A 627 15.20 -9.11 12.55
C GLN A 627 15.43 -8.33 13.86
N MET A 628 15.08 -7.04 13.89
CA MET A 628 15.21 -6.18 15.07
C MET A 628 14.39 -6.72 16.26
N TYR A 629 13.16 -7.14 16.05
CA TYR A 629 12.32 -7.71 17.12
C TYR A 629 12.92 -8.99 17.68
N ALA A 630 13.49 -9.85 16.84
CA ALA A 630 14.16 -11.06 17.31
C ALA A 630 15.44 -10.75 18.11
N GLU A 631 16.24 -9.79 17.67
CA GLU A 631 17.42 -9.32 18.44
C GLU A 631 17.03 -8.75 19.80
N ILE A 632 16.00 -7.89 19.84
CA ILE A 632 15.49 -7.34 21.10
C ILE A 632 15.04 -8.47 22.02
N ALA A 633 14.27 -9.43 21.49
CA ALA A 633 13.77 -10.54 22.27
C ALA A 633 14.90 -11.38 22.87
N LEU A 634 15.94 -11.73 22.10
CA LEU A 634 17.11 -12.46 22.58
C LEU A 634 17.83 -11.69 23.70
N ASN A 635 18.01 -10.40 23.52
CA ASN A 635 18.63 -9.55 24.52
C ASN A 635 17.78 -9.43 25.80
N MET A 636 16.45 -9.34 25.66
CA MET A 636 15.53 -9.36 26.80
C MET A 636 15.64 -10.66 27.59
N SER A 637 15.83 -11.80 26.94
CA SER A 637 16.00 -13.10 27.62
C SER A 637 17.17 -13.07 28.60
N SER A 638 18.31 -12.53 28.19
CA SER A 638 19.51 -12.43 29.01
C SER A 638 19.37 -11.37 30.12
N GLU A 639 18.93 -10.16 29.79
CA GLU A 639 18.85 -9.04 30.71
C GLU A 639 17.78 -9.20 31.81
N PHE A 640 16.65 -9.81 31.47
CA PHE A 640 15.53 -9.97 32.41
C PHE A 640 15.41 -11.39 32.95
N SER A 641 16.32 -12.31 32.61
CA SER A 641 16.28 -13.71 33.02
C SER A 641 14.91 -14.32 32.76
N LEU A 642 14.49 -14.26 31.50
CA LEU A 642 13.16 -14.75 31.08
C LEU A 642 13.11 -16.27 31.12
N SER A 643 11.93 -16.80 31.37
CA SER A 643 11.63 -18.23 31.34
C SER A 643 11.06 -18.71 30.01
N ALA A 644 10.54 -17.79 29.20
CA ALA A 644 9.87 -18.09 27.93
C ALA A 644 10.81 -18.75 26.90
N TYR A 645 12.09 -18.35 26.88
CA TYR A 645 13.13 -18.92 26.00
C TYR A 645 14.52 -18.50 26.48
N SER A 646 15.58 -19.10 25.92
CA SER A 646 16.96 -18.74 26.23
C SER A 646 17.52 -17.72 25.22
N GLU A 647 18.61 -17.04 25.60
CA GLU A 647 19.38 -16.16 24.69
C GLU A 647 19.96 -16.86 23.46
N SER A 648 19.96 -18.21 23.45
CA SER A 648 20.41 -19.07 22.35
C SER A 648 19.25 -19.79 21.66
N ASP A 649 18.03 -19.24 21.76
CA ASP A 649 16.87 -19.81 21.05
C ASP A 649 17.12 -19.85 19.55
N ALA A 650 17.00 -21.02 18.95
CA ALA A 650 17.37 -21.23 17.55
C ALA A 650 16.42 -20.51 16.58
N THR A 651 15.13 -20.41 16.91
CA THR A 651 14.13 -19.74 16.08
C THR A 651 14.42 -18.25 16.03
N LEU A 652 14.56 -17.60 17.18
CA LEU A 652 14.82 -16.16 17.25
C LEU A 652 16.22 -15.82 16.71
N SER A 653 17.24 -16.66 17.00
CA SER A 653 18.60 -16.47 16.47
C SER A 653 18.65 -16.57 14.93
N GLY A 654 17.84 -17.44 14.32
CA GLY A 654 17.73 -17.53 12.87
C GLY A 654 17.16 -16.26 12.25
N ILE A 655 16.14 -15.65 12.87
CA ILE A 655 15.51 -14.40 12.42
C ILE A 655 16.43 -13.20 12.67
N ALA A 656 17.14 -13.18 13.80
CA ALA A 656 18.05 -12.10 14.17
C ALA A 656 19.31 -12.04 13.27
N ASN A 657 19.67 -13.13 12.59
CA ASN A 657 20.89 -13.21 11.78
C ASN A 657 20.56 -13.42 10.31
N VAL A 658 20.24 -12.34 9.60
CA VAL A 658 19.84 -12.33 8.19
C VAL A 658 20.68 -11.35 7.36
N PRO A 659 22.03 -11.53 7.29
CA PRO A 659 22.92 -10.58 6.64
C PRO A 659 22.69 -10.44 5.14
N GLN A 660 22.23 -11.49 4.46
CA GLN A 660 21.96 -11.40 3.02
C GLN A 660 20.72 -10.55 2.72
N ILE A 661 19.65 -10.67 3.50
CA ILE A 661 18.49 -9.76 3.36
C ILE A 661 18.94 -8.31 3.58
N LEU A 662 19.75 -8.05 4.62
CA LEU A 662 20.25 -6.69 4.89
C LEU A 662 21.08 -6.14 3.73
N ASN A 663 21.93 -6.98 3.13
CA ASN A 663 22.75 -6.57 1.99
C ASN A 663 21.94 -6.36 0.71
N ARG A 664 20.98 -7.23 0.43
CA ARG A 664 20.30 -7.28 -0.87
C ARG A 664 18.95 -6.54 -0.90
N ALA A 665 18.29 -6.39 0.26
CA ALA A 665 16.93 -5.86 0.36
C ALA A 665 16.68 -5.13 1.70
N GLY A 666 17.70 -4.55 2.30
CA GLY A 666 17.68 -3.93 3.64
C GLY A 666 17.26 -2.47 3.67
N ASP A 667 16.91 -1.86 2.54
CA ASP A 667 16.54 -0.45 2.43
C ASP A 667 15.14 -0.10 2.99
N GLY A 668 14.42 -1.11 3.52
CA GLY A 668 13.06 -0.94 4.03
C GLY A 668 11.98 -1.01 2.95
N SER A 669 12.36 -1.07 1.67
CA SER A 669 11.42 -1.19 0.57
C SER A 669 10.86 -2.60 0.41
N SER A 670 11.60 -3.63 0.85
CA SER A 670 11.12 -5.00 0.97
C SER A 670 10.35 -5.19 2.26
N ARG A 671 9.13 -5.71 2.16
CA ARG A 671 8.19 -5.73 3.29
C ARG A 671 7.22 -6.89 3.20
N LEU A 672 6.53 -7.18 4.28
CA LEU A 672 5.47 -8.17 4.34
C LEU A 672 4.21 -7.63 5.05
N GLN A 673 3.09 -8.28 4.81
CA GLN A 673 1.84 -8.03 5.52
C GLN A 673 1.78 -8.92 6.75
N SER A 674 1.80 -8.32 7.94
CA SER A 674 1.79 -9.07 9.19
C SER A 674 0.38 -9.37 9.71
N GLN A 675 -0.63 -8.68 9.19
CA GLN A 675 -2.01 -8.80 9.63
C GLN A 675 -2.95 -9.17 8.48
N ASP A 676 -3.82 -10.13 8.71
CA ASP A 676 -5.06 -10.29 7.94
C ASP A 676 -6.08 -9.26 8.39
N GLN A 677 -6.86 -8.76 7.43
CA GLN A 677 -8.05 -7.99 7.70
C GLN A 677 -9.29 -8.86 7.46
N VAL A 678 -10.25 -8.78 8.37
CA VAL A 678 -11.45 -9.63 8.36
C VAL A 678 -12.72 -8.80 8.48
N ARG A 679 -13.79 -9.30 7.89
CA ARG A 679 -15.09 -8.63 7.91
C ARG A 679 -15.79 -8.80 9.28
N LYS A 680 -16.45 -7.75 9.71
CA LYS A 680 -17.29 -7.78 10.91
C LYS A 680 -18.31 -8.92 10.82
N GLY A 681 -18.29 -9.83 11.81
CA GLY A 681 -19.26 -10.93 11.94
C GLY A 681 -19.16 -12.04 10.90
N ASP A 682 -18.17 -12.04 10.04
CA ASP A 682 -17.93 -13.16 9.12
C ASP A 682 -17.42 -14.39 9.88
N ALA A 683 -18.29 -15.40 10.00
CA ALA A 683 -17.98 -16.65 10.67
C ALA A 683 -16.95 -17.51 9.92
N SER A 684 -16.76 -17.28 8.62
CA SER A 684 -15.72 -17.97 7.82
C SER A 684 -14.32 -17.51 8.19
N ALA A 685 -14.23 -16.31 8.76
CA ALA A 685 -12.97 -15.63 9.05
C ALA A 685 -12.01 -15.53 7.85
N THR A 686 -12.54 -15.53 6.62
CA THR A 686 -11.77 -15.38 5.39
C THR A 686 -11.17 -13.99 5.35
N PRO A 687 -9.87 -13.82 5.07
CA PRO A 687 -9.30 -12.50 4.89
C PRO A 687 -9.98 -11.74 3.75
N LEU A 688 -10.17 -10.44 3.90
CA LEU A 688 -10.79 -9.59 2.88
C LEU A 688 -10.11 -9.69 1.52
N GLN A 689 -8.81 -9.97 1.51
CA GLN A 689 -8.01 -10.22 0.31
C GLN A 689 -8.62 -11.27 -0.62
N TYR A 690 -9.27 -12.30 -0.04
CA TYR A 690 -9.83 -13.45 -0.75
C TYR A 690 -11.35 -13.38 -0.92
N ILE A 691 -11.96 -12.24 -0.60
CA ILE A 691 -13.39 -12.00 -0.78
C ILE A 691 -13.59 -11.12 -2.03
N TYR A 692 -14.29 -11.67 -3.02
CA TYR A 692 -14.67 -10.91 -4.23
C TYR A 692 -15.79 -9.92 -3.90
N GLU A 693 -15.58 -8.65 -4.22
CA GLU A 693 -16.54 -7.57 -3.94
C GLU A 693 -16.79 -6.70 -5.16
N ALA A 694 -17.83 -7.04 -5.88
CA ALA A 694 -18.25 -6.27 -7.05
C ALA A 694 -18.67 -4.84 -6.66
N SER A 695 -18.31 -3.89 -7.49
CA SER A 695 -18.90 -2.56 -7.54
C SER A 695 -20.39 -2.66 -7.94
N ASP A 696 -21.16 -1.65 -7.56
CA ASP A 696 -22.57 -1.59 -7.97
C ASP A 696 -22.73 -1.27 -9.46
N CYS A 697 -21.75 -0.57 -10.02
CA CYS A 697 -21.73 -0.13 -11.41
C CYS A 697 -20.31 -0.04 -11.94
N LYS A 698 -20.04 -0.58 -13.12
CA LYS A 698 -18.82 -0.37 -13.90
C LYS A 698 -19.07 0.66 -14.98
N ILE A 699 -18.15 1.59 -15.17
CA ILE A 699 -18.11 2.53 -16.29
C ILE A 699 -16.72 2.53 -16.92
N PHE A 700 -16.61 3.08 -18.13
CA PHE A 700 -15.32 3.36 -18.76
C PHE A 700 -15.12 4.86 -18.90
N TYR A 701 -13.89 5.32 -18.99
CA TYR A 701 -13.61 6.70 -19.34
C TYR A 701 -14.08 7.01 -20.75
N THR A 702 -14.76 8.13 -20.93
CA THR A 702 -14.88 8.81 -22.22
C THR A 702 -13.68 9.74 -22.40
N ALA A 703 -13.46 10.26 -23.60
CA ALA A 703 -12.41 11.25 -23.80
C ALA A 703 -12.59 12.50 -22.92
N ASP A 704 -13.82 12.96 -22.73
CA ASP A 704 -14.13 14.07 -21.85
C ASP A 704 -13.86 13.76 -20.39
N SER A 705 -14.38 12.63 -19.89
CA SER A 705 -14.21 12.27 -18.47
C SER A 705 -12.77 11.79 -18.11
N TYR A 706 -11.96 11.45 -19.10
CA TYR A 706 -10.55 11.19 -18.92
C TYR A 706 -9.76 12.47 -18.66
N ALA A 707 -10.07 13.54 -19.40
CA ALA A 707 -9.34 14.80 -19.36
C ALA A 707 -9.87 15.80 -18.31
N ASP A 708 -11.17 15.70 -17.95
CA ASP A 708 -11.85 16.65 -17.07
C ASP A 708 -12.44 15.94 -15.83
N PRO A 709 -11.90 16.21 -14.62
CA PRO A 709 -12.44 15.66 -13.38
C PRO A 709 -13.92 15.97 -13.12
N ASP A 710 -14.41 17.15 -13.50
CA ASP A 710 -15.81 17.52 -13.32
C ASP A 710 -16.71 16.64 -14.20
N ALA A 711 -16.31 16.37 -15.44
CA ALA A 711 -17.00 15.45 -16.33
C ALA A 711 -16.95 14.00 -15.78
N ALA A 712 -15.82 13.58 -15.19
CA ALA A 712 -15.68 12.26 -14.56
C ALA A 712 -16.63 12.10 -13.36
N TRP A 713 -16.71 13.10 -12.49
CA TRP A 713 -17.62 13.07 -11.34
C TRP A 713 -19.08 13.07 -11.75
N LYS A 714 -19.45 13.87 -12.74
CA LYS A 714 -20.82 13.86 -13.29
C LYS A 714 -21.16 12.52 -13.91
N GLN A 715 -20.26 11.92 -14.69
CA GLN A 715 -20.45 10.59 -15.26
C GLN A 715 -20.66 9.53 -14.17
N ALA A 716 -19.85 9.55 -13.11
CA ALA A 716 -19.97 8.61 -12.00
C ALA A 716 -21.29 8.82 -11.22
N TRP A 717 -21.67 10.08 -10.97
CA TRP A 717 -22.94 10.41 -10.32
C TRP A 717 -24.15 9.95 -11.13
N ASP A 718 -24.13 10.21 -12.42
CA ASP A 718 -25.19 9.81 -13.34
C ASP A 718 -25.35 8.28 -13.41
N ALA A 719 -24.23 7.56 -13.45
CA ALA A 719 -24.23 6.10 -13.43
C ALA A 719 -24.74 5.52 -12.08
N PHE A 720 -24.48 6.21 -10.98
CA PHE A 720 -25.06 5.86 -9.68
C PHE A 720 -26.58 6.06 -9.63
N GLN A 721 -27.12 7.07 -10.33
CA GLN A 721 -28.55 7.36 -10.37
C GLN A 721 -29.32 6.50 -11.38
N ASP A 722 -28.65 5.98 -12.40
CA ASP A 722 -29.26 5.28 -13.52
C ASP A 722 -28.42 4.10 -14.02
N ASP A 723 -28.80 2.89 -13.63
CA ASP A 723 -28.13 1.65 -14.03
C ASP A 723 -27.94 1.49 -15.55
N THR A 724 -28.75 2.18 -16.38
CA THR A 724 -28.63 2.10 -17.85
C THR A 724 -27.36 2.79 -18.37
N LYS A 725 -26.71 3.59 -17.54
CA LYS A 725 -25.42 4.24 -17.83
C LYS A 725 -24.22 3.37 -17.44
N CYS A 726 -24.44 2.27 -16.74
CA CYS A 726 -23.44 1.27 -16.43
C CYS A 726 -23.15 0.36 -17.63
N VAL A 727 -21.98 -0.27 -17.62
CA VAL A 727 -21.63 -1.33 -18.56
C VAL A 727 -22.64 -2.46 -18.44
N GLU A 728 -23.13 -2.98 -19.56
CA GLU A 728 -24.10 -4.07 -19.58
C GLU A 728 -23.54 -5.30 -18.83
N GLY A 729 -24.34 -5.89 -17.93
CA GLY A 729 -23.95 -7.06 -17.15
C GLY A 729 -23.01 -6.76 -15.96
N SER A 730 -22.68 -5.51 -15.69
CA SER A 730 -21.80 -5.14 -14.57
C SER A 730 -22.52 -4.86 -13.25
N THR A 731 -23.84 -4.71 -13.28
CA THR A 731 -24.64 -4.37 -12.10
C THR A 731 -25.28 -5.59 -11.45
N LYS A 732 -25.72 -5.43 -10.20
CA LYS A 732 -26.53 -6.43 -9.46
C LYS A 732 -25.81 -7.75 -9.19
N HIS A 733 -24.48 -7.73 -9.08
CA HIS A 733 -23.75 -8.88 -8.57
C HIS A 733 -24.13 -9.12 -7.08
N ALA A 734 -24.21 -10.36 -6.64
CA ALA A 734 -24.65 -10.73 -5.29
C ALA A 734 -23.82 -10.09 -4.16
N SER A 735 -22.54 -9.80 -4.42
CA SER A 735 -21.63 -9.14 -3.46
C SER A 735 -21.72 -7.60 -3.47
N SER A 736 -22.52 -6.99 -4.38
CA SER A 736 -22.76 -5.55 -4.41
C SER A 736 -24.06 -5.18 -3.69
N LEU A 737 -24.16 -3.94 -3.22
CA LEU A 737 -25.40 -3.45 -2.57
C LEU A 737 -26.59 -3.48 -3.54
N SER A 738 -26.40 -3.11 -4.79
CA SER A 738 -27.42 -3.19 -5.83
C SER A 738 -27.86 -4.63 -6.14
N GLY A 739 -27.02 -5.61 -5.84
CA GLY A 739 -27.28 -7.04 -6.00
C GLY A 739 -27.93 -7.70 -4.80
N GLY A 740 -28.13 -6.94 -3.72
CA GLY A 740 -28.83 -7.43 -2.53
C GLY A 740 -27.93 -7.70 -1.32
N PHE A 741 -26.62 -7.43 -1.41
CA PHE A 741 -25.76 -7.40 -0.24
C PHE A 741 -26.32 -6.39 0.77
N LYS A 742 -26.30 -6.73 2.03
CA LYS A 742 -26.81 -5.87 3.10
C LYS A 742 -25.67 -5.40 3.99
N ALA A 743 -25.50 -4.10 4.07
CA ALA A 743 -24.63 -3.49 5.05
C ALA A 743 -25.10 -3.76 6.48
N TYR A 744 -24.17 -3.82 7.38
CA TYR A 744 -24.43 -4.19 8.78
C TYR A 744 -25.05 -3.06 9.60
N GLY A 745 -24.84 -1.80 9.18
CA GLY A 745 -25.34 -0.65 9.92
C GLY A 745 -24.71 -0.52 11.31
N PRO A 746 -25.27 0.32 12.17
CA PRO A 746 -24.78 0.57 13.52
C PRO A 746 -25.09 -0.53 14.54
N GLY A 747 -25.81 -1.59 14.15
CA GLY A 747 -26.25 -2.66 15.06
C GLY A 747 -25.26 -3.84 15.14
N GLU A 748 -25.49 -4.72 16.15
CA GLU A 748 -24.81 -6.02 16.18
C GLU A 748 -25.26 -6.88 14.99
N LEU A 749 -24.27 -7.47 14.28
CA LEU A 749 -24.54 -8.47 13.27
C LEU A 749 -25.14 -9.72 13.87
N LYS A 750 -26.18 -10.20 13.23
CA LYS A 750 -26.60 -11.57 13.41
C LYS A 750 -25.99 -12.41 12.29
N ALA A 751 -25.45 -13.57 12.64
CA ALA A 751 -24.85 -14.51 11.66
C ALA A 751 -25.81 -14.88 10.52
N GLU A 752 -27.11 -14.74 10.72
CA GLU A 752 -28.18 -14.98 9.75
C GLU A 752 -28.35 -13.88 8.70
N ASP A 753 -27.71 -12.71 8.88
CA ASP A 753 -27.78 -11.57 7.95
C ASP A 753 -26.70 -11.58 6.87
N GLN A 754 -25.78 -12.57 6.89
CA GLN A 754 -24.74 -12.74 5.90
C GLN A 754 -25.26 -13.46 4.65
N PRO A 755 -25.00 -12.96 3.44
CA PRO A 755 -25.14 -13.78 2.26
C PRO A 755 -24.05 -14.86 2.33
N THR A 756 -24.42 -16.09 2.62
CA THR A 756 -23.52 -17.23 2.50
C THR A 756 -23.25 -17.46 1.01
N GLU A 757 -22.15 -16.98 0.51
CA GLU A 757 -21.62 -17.46 -0.77
C GLU A 757 -21.28 -18.95 -0.60
N GLY A 758 -22.13 -19.82 -1.18
CA GLY A 758 -21.82 -21.24 -1.36
C GLY A 758 -22.46 -22.28 -0.48
N ALA A 759 -23.52 -21.99 0.27
CA ALA A 759 -24.27 -23.04 0.94
C ALA A 759 -25.52 -23.46 0.15
N ASN A 760 -25.36 -24.36 -0.78
CA ASN A 760 -26.44 -25.25 -1.20
C ASN A 760 -26.54 -26.38 -0.17
N GLY A 761 -27.61 -26.40 0.63
CA GLY A 761 -28.10 -27.62 1.28
C GLY A 761 -28.18 -27.65 2.79
N GLY A 762 -29.31 -27.28 3.32
CA GLY A 762 -30.08 -28.11 4.29
C GLY A 762 -29.66 -28.18 5.76
N GLY A 763 -30.54 -27.72 6.63
CA GLY A 763 -30.69 -28.31 7.93
C GLY A 763 -30.93 -27.36 9.12
N SER A 764 -32.15 -27.24 9.51
CA SER A 764 -32.69 -26.54 10.71
C SER A 764 -32.20 -27.10 12.05
N GLY A 765 -32.04 -26.21 13.03
CA GLY A 765 -31.95 -26.61 14.44
C GLY A 765 -31.89 -25.42 15.38
N SER A 766 -32.99 -25.24 16.08
CA SER A 766 -33.26 -24.20 17.10
C SER A 766 -32.56 -24.51 18.42
N GLY A 767 -32.14 -23.48 19.17
CA GLY A 767 -31.71 -23.59 20.55
C GLY A 767 -31.64 -22.26 21.27
N SER A 768 -32.60 -21.98 22.09
CA SER A 768 -32.75 -20.84 22.99
C SER A 768 -31.81 -20.89 24.19
N GLY A 769 -31.32 -19.74 24.66
CA GLY A 769 -30.65 -19.66 25.96
C GLY A 769 -30.34 -18.25 26.43
N ASN A 770 -30.96 -17.91 27.50
CA ASN A 770 -31.11 -16.67 28.25
C ASN A 770 -29.81 -15.94 28.65
N GLY A 771 -29.99 -14.62 28.76
CA GLY A 771 -29.02 -13.68 29.26
C GLY A 771 -28.84 -13.55 30.77
N ASN A 772 -27.80 -12.82 31.13
CA ASN A 772 -27.72 -12.04 32.36
C ASN A 772 -26.75 -10.87 32.20
N GLN A 773 -27.25 -9.69 32.52
CA GLN A 773 -26.47 -8.44 32.61
C GLN A 773 -25.64 -8.45 33.90
N VAL A 774 -24.43 -7.93 33.81
CA VAL A 774 -23.68 -7.43 34.96
C VAL A 774 -23.05 -6.07 34.58
N GLU A 775 -23.49 -5.06 35.31
CA GLU A 775 -22.92 -3.71 35.29
C GLU A 775 -21.49 -3.69 35.86
N GLY A 776 -20.57 -2.99 35.24
CA GLY A 776 -19.19 -2.79 35.71
C GLY A 776 -18.78 -1.35 35.60
N VAL A 777 -18.42 -0.78 36.71
CA VAL A 777 -18.10 0.61 37.03
C VAL A 777 -16.84 1.09 36.32
N ALA A 778 -16.90 2.25 35.66
CA ALA A 778 -15.77 2.97 35.13
C ALA A 778 -15.02 3.72 36.23
N SER A 779 -13.73 3.45 36.37
CA SER A 779 -12.81 4.29 37.15
C SER A 779 -11.81 4.98 36.22
N GLY A 780 -11.90 6.31 36.16
CA GLY A 780 -11.01 7.14 35.37
C GLY A 780 -9.62 7.25 36.01
N LEU A 781 -8.60 7.11 35.18
CA LEU A 781 -7.23 7.48 35.52
C LEU A 781 -6.86 8.80 34.78
N ARG A 782 -6.46 9.78 35.55
CA ARG A 782 -5.85 11.02 35.04
C ARG A 782 -4.34 10.78 34.92
N VAL A 783 -3.78 11.04 33.78
CA VAL A 783 -2.35 11.05 33.52
C VAL A 783 -1.86 12.49 33.42
N SER A 784 -0.86 12.84 34.21
CA SER A 784 -0.16 14.10 34.18
C SER A 784 0.99 14.01 33.17
N GLY A 785 1.05 14.93 32.23
CA GLY A 785 2.10 15.00 31.22
C GLY A 785 3.40 15.57 31.76
N ALA A 786 4.48 15.01 31.33
CA ALA A 786 5.74 15.68 30.96
C ALA A 786 6.73 14.64 30.38
N VAL A 787 7.44 15.07 29.33
CA VAL A 787 8.59 14.39 28.69
C VAL A 787 8.22 13.39 27.59
N VAL A 788 7.86 13.88 26.42
CA VAL A 788 7.76 13.10 25.20
C VAL A 788 8.31 13.93 24.02
N GLY A 789 9.61 14.08 23.96
CA GLY A 789 10.21 14.91 22.90
C GLY A 789 11.23 14.26 21.99
N ALA A 790 11.55 12.97 22.16
CA ALA A 790 12.70 12.38 21.47
C ALA A 790 12.50 11.02 20.80
N ILE A 791 11.35 10.37 20.94
CA ILE A 791 11.11 9.04 20.37
C ILE A 791 10.11 9.08 19.20
N ALA A 792 9.44 10.19 19.01
CA ALA A 792 8.32 10.38 18.11
C ALA A 792 8.66 10.31 16.62
N MET A 793 9.88 10.62 16.19
CA MET A 793 10.23 10.68 14.75
C MET A 793 10.51 9.32 14.10
N VAL A 794 10.52 8.25 14.88
CA VAL A 794 11.00 6.94 14.41
C VAL A 794 9.89 6.01 13.98
N LEU A 795 8.67 6.25 14.41
CA LEU A 795 7.57 5.29 14.27
C LEU A 795 6.44 5.74 13.32
N SER A 796 6.38 7.03 12.97
CA SER A 796 5.38 7.54 12.00
C SER A 796 5.57 6.96 10.58
N ALA A 797 6.77 6.51 10.25
CA ALA A 797 7.09 5.93 8.95
C ALA A 797 6.66 4.46 8.78
N VAL A 798 6.10 3.83 9.81
CA VAL A 798 5.82 2.38 9.80
C VAL A 798 4.35 2.07 9.54
N MET A 799 3.48 3.07 9.50
CA MET A 799 2.05 2.87 9.26
C MET A 799 1.61 3.22 7.83
N ILE A 800 2.52 3.09 6.88
CA ILE A 800 2.18 3.27 5.47
C ILE A 800 2.38 2.00 4.70
#